data_91d31dd0a6801eb45ec9edb9f9eae3c4
#
_entry.id   91d31dd0a6801eb45ec9edb9f9eae3c4
#
_cell.length_a   1.000
_cell.length_b   1.000
_cell.length_c   1.000
_cell.angle_alpha   90.00
_cell.angle_beta   90.00
_cell.angle_gamma   90.00
#
_symmetry.space_group_name_H-M   'P 1'
#
loop_
_entity.id
_entity.type
_entity.pdbx_description
1 polymer ?
#
loop_
_entity_poly.entity_id
_entity_poly.type
_entity_poly.pdbx_seq_one_letter_code
_entity_poly.pdbx_strand_id
1 'polypeptide(L)'
;MIKKDCFSKGVINLRIDLTQTHDVIGTYQSLDCSEVRQQYTDPGTKYAFEVLDEKVTAGYLIKLAAFRHIRDLQRQGSVGFPFAYSVKRVDQVLKFASICPNVDTGEPTKLMPWQKFIMAMLIGWRNDDGGKRFSRAIVSVARGQGKTYLMAIITAYSYLIESLGLSNQDYLVSSINYKQTSKILGYIKSMLAKISTIEPFKSLIADSGLDTRTLSSQADQVVMSKTNNKLRAISHEAGQYDSFHFTTAIFDEIGEIKTRQKISKIVSGQVKVRNKQFIQISTAYPDPTVPFHDDERMIQQAMEQDYLRDADTYLGLIWSQDNLDETYKPDMWVKSNPLLDLPSQQEVLLNGLTDKRDSDALSGTLNDFQNKNLNLWLEQSADSFLKLPDVERAIISSFSFDDRQVYIGFDYSMFSDNTALAFVFPYRDNNDKPRWFIYQHSFIPWQKAGSIEAKEKQDGINYRDLAQKGFCTISSHPQGLINDEQVYQWLLNFVERHRLEVVFFGYDAWGLTPTIKQLDLNSGWPLQAIRQRTSELKDPTKFLQTMFVEGSVDRLDDRIMEKVLLNAEIYEDKIGIQVDKAKATLKIDVVDALIDALFQAMYHFEDFADVNNPDKQVERMNEKQVLEWFNNPESGLLGDDMNDF
;
A
#
# COMPACT_ATOMS: atom_id res chain seq x y z
N MET A 1 -2.87 -37.70 -26.66
CA MET A 1 -4.30 -38.04 -26.68
C MET A 1 -4.79 -38.06 -25.24
N ILE A 2 -5.35 -36.95 -24.74
CA ILE A 2 -5.89 -36.84 -23.39
C ILE A 2 -7.35 -37.26 -23.47
N LYS A 3 -7.72 -38.28 -22.71
CA LYS A 3 -9.12 -38.72 -22.59
C LYS A 3 -9.96 -37.53 -22.07
N LYS A 4 -10.95 -37.14 -22.87
CA LYS A 4 -12.03 -36.27 -22.45
C LYS A 4 -12.99 -37.08 -21.58
N ASP A 5 -12.79 -37.07 -20.29
CA ASP A 5 -13.82 -37.56 -19.37
C ASP A 5 -14.78 -36.41 -19.06
N CYS A 6 -16.05 -36.66 -19.30
CA CYS A 6 -17.13 -35.68 -19.16
C CYS A 6 -17.38 -35.33 -17.71
N PHE A 7 -17.06 -34.10 -17.32
CA PHE A 7 -17.52 -33.52 -16.06
C PHE A 7 -19.03 -33.20 -16.15
N SER A 8 -19.74 -33.43 -15.07
CA SER A 8 -21.19 -33.21 -15.00
C SER A 8 -21.50 -31.70 -15.15
N LYS A 9 -22.38 -31.37 -16.09
CA LYS A 9 -22.73 -30.01 -16.55
C LYS A 9 -23.40 -29.09 -15.52
N GLY A 10 -23.57 -29.51 -14.25
CA GLY A 10 -24.42 -28.79 -13.28
C GLY A 10 -23.74 -27.80 -12.34
N VAL A 11 -22.42 -27.89 -12.13
CA VAL A 11 -21.73 -27.16 -11.05
C VAL A 11 -21.03 -25.87 -11.51
N ILE A 12 -20.92 -25.63 -12.81
CA ILE A 12 -20.00 -24.64 -13.40
C ILE A 12 -20.53 -23.21 -13.40
N ASN A 13 -21.84 -23.00 -13.28
CA ASN A 13 -22.49 -21.68 -13.41
C ASN A 13 -22.94 -21.05 -12.08
N LEU A 14 -22.47 -21.52 -10.95
CA LEU A 14 -22.80 -20.87 -9.69
C LEU A 14 -22.06 -19.54 -9.58
N ARG A 15 -22.83 -18.45 -9.52
CA ARG A 15 -22.28 -17.12 -9.25
C ARG A 15 -21.88 -17.04 -7.78
N ILE A 16 -20.59 -17.07 -7.51
CA ILE A 16 -20.04 -16.90 -6.16
C ILE A 16 -19.44 -15.50 -6.05
N ASP A 17 -19.94 -14.74 -5.08
CA ASP A 17 -19.48 -13.40 -4.72
C ASP A 17 -19.31 -13.34 -3.20
N LEU A 18 -18.07 -13.22 -2.75
CA LEU A 18 -17.69 -13.22 -1.34
C LEU A 18 -17.38 -11.81 -0.81
N THR A 19 -17.50 -10.78 -1.64
CA THR A 19 -17.13 -9.40 -1.28
C THR A 19 -17.91 -8.82 -0.10
N GLN A 20 -19.09 -9.35 0.21
CA GLN A 20 -19.94 -8.89 1.31
C GLN A 20 -19.96 -9.86 2.49
N THR A 21 -19.91 -11.16 2.22
CA THR A 21 -20.05 -12.18 3.28
C THR A 21 -18.73 -12.60 3.89
N HIS A 22 -17.65 -12.56 3.09
CA HIS A 22 -16.34 -13.11 3.42
C HIS A 22 -16.36 -14.56 3.93
N ASP A 23 -17.48 -15.29 3.74
CA ASP A 23 -17.68 -16.65 4.21
C ASP A 23 -17.20 -17.67 3.18
N VAL A 24 -15.89 -17.90 3.13
CA VAL A 24 -15.27 -18.92 2.27
C VAL A 24 -15.66 -20.32 2.70
N ILE A 25 -15.66 -20.59 4.01
CA ILE A 25 -15.86 -21.94 4.55
C ILE A 25 -17.30 -22.40 4.35
N GLY A 26 -18.29 -21.57 4.72
CA GLY A 26 -19.71 -21.90 4.48
C GLY A 26 -20.01 -22.08 2.99
N THR A 27 -19.40 -21.23 2.13
CA THR A 27 -19.54 -21.39 0.67
C THR A 27 -18.92 -22.71 0.19
N TYR A 28 -17.72 -23.05 0.64
CA TYR A 28 -17.08 -24.33 0.30
C TYR A 28 -17.92 -25.53 0.74
N GLN A 29 -18.45 -25.51 1.96
CA GLN A 29 -19.29 -26.59 2.50
C GLN A 29 -20.60 -26.79 1.73
N SER A 30 -21.08 -25.74 1.06
CA SER A 30 -22.27 -25.82 0.19
C SER A 30 -22.01 -26.50 -1.17
N LEU A 31 -20.74 -26.76 -1.53
CA LEU A 31 -20.34 -27.32 -2.82
C LEU A 31 -19.95 -28.79 -2.68
N ASP A 32 -20.31 -29.60 -3.70
CA ASP A 32 -19.78 -30.96 -3.82
C ASP A 32 -18.38 -30.93 -4.47
N CYS A 33 -17.36 -31.18 -3.65
CA CYS A 33 -15.96 -31.26 -4.07
C CYS A 33 -15.42 -32.72 -4.00
N SER A 34 -16.28 -33.74 -3.85
CA SER A 34 -15.89 -35.14 -3.63
C SER A 34 -15.07 -35.72 -4.79
N GLU A 35 -15.46 -35.44 -6.04
CA GLU A 35 -14.75 -35.90 -7.23
C GLU A 35 -13.32 -35.32 -7.30
N VAL A 36 -13.15 -33.99 -7.08
CA VAL A 36 -11.85 -33.33 -7.04
C VAL A 36 -10.97 -33.95 -5.95
N ARG A 37 -11.55 -34.21 -4.78
CA ARG A 37 -10.81 -34.79 -3.64
C ARG A 37 -10.32 -36.22 -3.92
N GLN A 38 -11.06 -37.00 -4.68
CA GLN A 38 -10.65 -38.35 -5.09
C GLN A 38 -9.58 -38.31 -6.20
N GLN A 39 -9.71 -37.38 -7.13
CA GLN A 39 -8.84 -37.30 -8.31
C GLN A 39 -7.48 -36.68 -8.01
N TYR A 40 -7.42 -35.66 -7.14
CA TYR A 40 -6.22 -34.88 -6.86
C TYR A 40 -5.72 -35.11 -5.43
N THR A 41 -4.72 -35.95 -5.29
CA THR A 41 -4.13 -36.35 -3.99
C THR A 41 -2.72 -35.82 -3.78
N ASP A 42 -2.26 -34.94 -4.69
CA ASP A 42 -0.95 -34.31 -4.56
C ASP A 42 -0.85 -33.42 -3.31
N PRO A 43 0.36 -33.18 -2.78
CA PRO A 43 0.53 -32.45 -1.53
C PRO A 43 -0.04 -31.02 -1.55
N GLY A 44 -0.05 -30.35 -2.73
CA GLY A 44 -0.61 -28.99 -2.85
C GLY A 44 -2.13 -29.00 -2.70
N THR A 45 -2.82 -29.85 -3.45
CA THR A 45 -4.29 -30.00 -3.36
C THR A 45 -4.73 -30.51 -1.99
N LYS A 46 -3.94 -31.43 -1.39
CA LYS A 46 -4.20 -31.91 -0.03
C LYS A 46 -4.17 -30.76 0.98
N TYR A 47 -3.15 -29.91 0.93
CA TYR A 47 -3.05 -28.73 1.80
C TYR A 47 -4.26 -27.79 1.62
N ALA A 48 -4.68 -27.53 0.39
CA ALA A 48 -5.85 -26.70 0.12
C ALA A 48 -7.13 -27.27 0.78
N PHE A 49 -7.35 -28.58 0.71
CA PHE A 49 -8.44 -29.22 1.43
C PHE A 49 -8.30 -29.16 2.94
N GLU A 50 -7.09 -29.35 3.49
CA GLU A 50 -6.83 -29.26 4.93
C GLU A 50 -7.14 -27.86 5.48
N VAL A 51 -6.85 -26.80 4.70
CA VAL A 51 -7.21 -25.41 5.02
C VAL A 51 -8.72 -25.22 5.01
N LEU A 52 -9.42 -25.71 3.97
CA LEU A 52 -10.86 -25.55 3.83
C LEU A 52 -11.67 -26.44 4.80
N ASP A 53 -11.11 -27.57 5.21
CA ASP A 53 -11.67 -28.44 6.26
C ASP A 53 -11.32 -27.93 7.69
N GLU A 54 -10.68 -26.75 7.81
CA GLU A 54 -10.22 -26.15 9.07
C GLU A 54 -9.29 -27.04 9.92
N LYS A 55 -8.57 -27.97 9.28
CA LYS A 55 -7.51 -28.80 9.91
C LYS A 55 -6.20 -28.06 10.04
N VAL A 56 -6.03 -27.00 9.26
CA VAL A 56 -4.89 -26.07 9.30
C VAL A 56 -5.43 -24.69 9.60
N THR A 57 -4.89 -24.05 10.64
CA THR A 57 -5.24 -22.66 10.96
C THR A 57 -4.65 -21.73 9.91
N ALA A 58 -5.50 -21.08 9.14
CA ALA A 58 -5.11 -20.19 8.05
C ALA A 58 -5.93 -18.91 8.05
N GLY A 59 -5.31 -17.81 7.63
CA GLY A 59 -5.99 -16.53 7.42
C GLY A 59 -6.92 -16.53 6.21
N TYR A 60 -7.77 -15.54 6.15
CA TYR A 60 -8.82 -15.39 5.13
C TYR A 60 -8.27 -15.50 3.70
N LEU A 61 -7.15 -14.83 3.38
CA LEU A 61 -6.58 -14.80 2.04
C LEU A 61 -6.04 -16.16 1.57
N ILE A 62 -5.54 -16.98 2.49
CA ILE A 62 -5.13 -18.36 2.16
C ILE A 62 -6.35 -19.28 2.02
N LYS A 63 -7.42 -19.08 2.80
CA LYS A 63 -8.70 -19.78 2.58
C LYS A 63 -9.25 -19.47 1.18
N LEU A 64 -9.23 -18.20 0.74
CA LEU A 64 -9.60 -17.79 -0.62
C LEU A 64 -8.73 -18.47 -1.70
N ALA A 65 -7.42 -18.49 -1.52
CA ALA A 65 -6.50 -19.09 -2.48
C ALA A 65 -6.71 -20.62 -2.59
N ALA A 66 -6.92 -21.29 -1.46
CA ALA A 66 -7.27 -22.71 -1.41
C ALA A 66 -8.62 -22.99 -2.10
N PHE A 67 -9.62 -22.17 -1.81
CA PHE A 67 -10.95 -22.26 -2.41
C PHE A 67 -10.87 -22.07 -3.94
N ARG A 68 -10.18 -21.04 -4.41
CA ARG A 68 -9.94 -20.82 -5.84
C ARG A 68 -9.28 -22.03 -6.50
N HIS A 69 -8.26 -22.63 -5.88
CA HIS A 69 -7.62 -23.82 -6.42
C HIS A 69 -8.60 -24.98 -6.61
N ILE A 70 -9.42 -25.30 -5.61
CA ILE A 70 -10.41 -26.37 -5.68
C ILE A 70 -11.47 -26.08 -6.75
N ARG A 71 -11.96 -24.82 -6.83
CA ARG A 71 -12.90 -24.38 -7.87
C ARG A 71 -12.31 -24.50 -9.27
N ASP A 72 -11.06 -24.14 -9.44
CA ASP A 72 -10.36 -24.24 -10.73
C ASP A 72 -10.15 -25.69 -11.15
N LEU A 73 -9.90 -26.61 -10.21
CA LEU A 73 -9.87 -28.03 -10.49
C LEU A 73 -11.23 -28.56 -10.98
N GLN A 74 -12.35 -28.08 -10.42
CA GLN A 74 -13.70 -28.39 -10.91
C GLN A 74 -13.97 -27.88 -12.33
N ARG A 75 -13.36 -26.77 -12.71
CA ARG A 75 -13.56 -26.10 -14.02
C ARG A 75 -12.73 -26.70 -15.15
N GLN A 76 -11.76 -27.54 -14.87
CA GLN A 76 -10.91 -28.11 -15.92
C GLN A 76 -11.74 -28.82 -16.99
N GLY A 77 -11.41 -28.53 -18.26
CA GLY A 77 -12.14 -29.08 -19.41
C GLY A 77 -13.46 -28.39 -19.73
N SER A 78 -13.90 -27.40 -18.96
CA SER A 78 -15.08 -26.61 -19.28
C SER A 78 -14.79 -25.57 -20.36
N VAL A 79 -15.85 -25.15 -21.07
CA VAL A 79 -15.76 -24.08 -22.07
C VAL A 79 -15.37 -22.77 -21.39
N GLY A 80 -14.38 -22.08 -21.92
CA GLY A 80 -13.88 -20.81 -21.39
C GLY A 80 -12.83 -20.93 -20.26
N PHE A 81 -12.42 -22.16 -19.92
CA PHE A 81 -11.35 -22.40 -18.95
C PHE A 81 -10.17 -23.12 -19.60
N PRO A 82 -9.22 -22.40 -20.22
CA PRO A 82 -8.12 -22.96 -21.00
C PRO A 82 -6.92 -23.37 -20.12
N PHE A 83 -7.17 -23.85 -18.91
CA PHE A 83 -6.11 -24.20 -17.96
C PHE A 83 -6.24 -25.64 -17.49
N ALA A 84 -5.07 -26.29 -17.29
CA ALA A 84 -4.99 -27.63 -16.77
C ALA A 84 -3.96 -27.74 -15.63
N TYR A 85 -4.30 -28.51 -14.61
CA TYR A 85 -3.41 -28.81 -13.49
C TYR A 85 -2.67 -30.13 -13.73
N SER A 86 -1.34 -30.08 -13.63
CA SER A 86 -0.46 -31.23 -13.90
C SER A 86 0.20 -31.73 -12.61
N VAL A 87 -0.37 -32.75 -12.00
CA VAL A 87 0.23 -33.45 -10.85
C VAL A 87 1.66 -33.94 -11.17
N LYS A 88 1.92 -34.38 -12.41
CA LYS A 88 3.26 -34.79 -12.84
C LYS A 88 4.30 -33.68 -12.68
N ARG A 89 3.94 -32.42 -13.01
CA ARG A 89 4.86 -31.28 -12.86
C ARG A 89 5.04 -30.90 -11.39
N VAL A 90 4.00 -31.05 -10.58
CA VAL A 90 4.11 -30.89 -9.12
C VAL A 90 5.08 -31.90 -8.55
N ASP A 91 4.94 -33.17 -8.89
CA ASP A 91 5.88 -34.22 -8.45
C ASP A 91 7.33 -33.93 -8.88
N GLN A 92 7.52 -33.43 -10.10
CA GLN A 92 8.84 -33.08 -10.60
C GLN A 92 9.50 -31.95 -9.80
N VAL A 93 8.79 -30.86 -9.54
CA VAL A 93 9.36 -29.74 -8.76
C VAL A 93 9.59 -30.13 -7.30
N LEU A 94 8.70 -30.93 -6.70
CA LEU A 94 8.87 -31.41 -5.32
C LEU A 94 10.04 -32.39 -5.19
N LYS A 95 10.26 -33.29 -6.16
CA LYS A 95 11.44 -34.15 -6.23
C LYS A 95 12.72 -33.34 -6.39
N PHE A 96 12.71 -32.31 -7.26
CA PHE A 96 13.86 -31.42 -7.39
C PHE A 96 14.14 -30.68 -6.08
N ALA A 97 13.13 -30.15 -5.41
CA ALA A 97 13.26 -29.47 -4.13
C ALA A 97 13.83 -30.37 -3.03
N SER A 98 13.50 -31.67 -3.04
CA SER A 98 13.99 -32.63 -2.04
C SER A 98 15.48 -32.94 -2.13
N ILE A 99 16.16 -32.56 -3.22
CA ILE A 99 17.62 -32.69 -3.36
C ILE A 99 18.34 -31.34 -3.19
N CYS A 100 17.59 -30.22 -3.08
CA CYS A 100 18.20 -28.92 -2.83
C CYS A 100 18.70 -28.83 -1.38
N PRO A 101 19.94 -28.37 -1.17
CA PRO A 101 20.50 -28.25 0.17
C PRO A 101 19.86 -27.09 0.92
N ASN A 102 19.61 -27.29 2.21
CA ASN A 102 19.37 -26.20 3.14
C ASN A 102 20.60 -25.29 3.20
N VAL A 103 20.39 -24.00 3.23
CA VAL A 103 21.47 -23.00 3.17
C VAL A 103 22.35 -22.97 4.42
N ASP A 104 21.80 -23.39 5.57
CA ASP A 104 22.48 -23.36 6.86
C ASP A 104 23.22 -24.68 7.15
N THR A 105 22.62 -25.80 6.76
CA THR A 105 23.14 -27.14 7.10
C THR A 105 23.80 -27.88 5.93
N GLY A 106 23.50 -27.49 4.69
CA GLY A 106 23.91 -28.20 3.48
C GLY A 106 23.17 -29.52 3.22
N GLU A 107 22.29 -29.94 4.14
CA GLU A 107 21.48 -31.16 4.01
C GLU A 107 20.16 -30.88 3.29
N PRO A 108 19.56 -31.89 2.63
CA PRO A 108 18.28 -31.74 1.97
C PRO A 108 17.17 -31.29 2.93
N THR A 109 16.40 -30.27 2.55
CA THR A 109 15.32 -29.72 3.38
C THR A 109 14.01 -30.47 3.14
N LYS A 110 13.33 -30.87 4.22
CA LYS A 110 11.95 -31.35 4.14
C LYS A 110 11.01 -30.16 4.07
N LEU A 111 10.37 -30.00 2.92
CA LEU A 111 9.37 -28.94 2.74
C LEU A 111 8.10 -29.21 3.57
N MET A 112 7.59 -28.16 4.20
CA MET A 112 6.30 -28.15 4.89
C MET A 112 5.12 -28.17 3.90
N PRO A 113 3.90 -28.55 4.33
CA PRO A 113 2.72 -28.60 3.43
C PRO A 113 2.43 -27.27 2.72
N TRP A 114 2.50 -26.14 3.41
CA TRP A 114 2.28 -24.80 2.83
C TRP A 114 3.35 -24.43 1.77
N GLN A 115 4.60 -24.85 1.97
CA GLN A 115 5.68 -24.65 0.99
C GLN A 115 5.45 -25.49 -0.28
N LYS A 116 4.97 -26.74 -0.10
CA LYS A 116 4.57 -27.60 -1.23
C LYS A 116 3.39 -27.01 -1.98
N PHE A 117 2.44 -26.37 -1.29
CA PHE A 117 1.31 -25.67 -1.91
C PHE A 117 1.81 -24.53 -2.81
N ILE A 118 2.74 -23.69 -2.36
CA ILE A 118 3.36 -22.63 -3.20
C ILE A 118 3.93 -23.23 -4.49
N MET A 119 4.73 -24.29 -4.38
CA MET A 119 5.35 -24.93 -5.55
C MET A 119 4.32 -25.54 -6.48
N ALA A 120 3.30 -26.19 -5.93
CA ALA A 120 2.20 -26.78 -6.70
C ALA A 120 1.43 -25.72 -7.49
N MET A 121 1.14 -24.59 -6.87
CA MET A 121 0.41 -23.48 -7.54
C MET A 121 1.26 -22.85 -8.65
N LEU A 122 2.51 -22.53 -8.38
CA LEU A 122 3.39 -21.86 -9.35
C LEU A 122 3.75 -22.72 -10.55
N ILE A 123 3.90 -24.04 -10.37
CA ILE A 123 4.43 -24.96 -11.38
C ILE A 123 3.37 -25.92 -11.96
N GLY A 124 2.37 -26.32 -11.16
CA GLY A 124 1.37 -27.29 -11.55
C GLY A 124 0.38 -26.80 -12.60
N TRP A 125 -0.08 -25.56 -12.50
CA TRP A 125 -1.06 -24.99 -13.42
C TRP A 125 -0.44 -24.58 -14.76
N ARG A 126 -1.10 -24.98 -15.88
CA ARG A 126 -0.61 -24.75 -17.25
C ARG A 126 -1.69 -24.21 -18.16
N ASN A 127 -1.30 -23.45 -19.17
CA ASN A 127 -2.10 -23.02 -20.30
C ASN A 127 -2.25 -24.15 -21.34
N ASP A 128 -3.13 -23.97 -22.32
CA ASP A 128 -3.33 -24.88 -23.45
C ASP A 128 -2.03 -25.10 -24.27
N ASP A 129 -1.17 -24.08 -24.32
CA ASP A 129 0.12 -24.17 -25.02
C ASP A 129 1.22 -24.83 -24.19
N GLY A 130 0.91 -25.31 -22.98
CA GLY A 130 1.83 -25.94 -22.03
C GLY A 130 2.70 -24.97 -21.23
N GLY A 131 2.58 -23.65 -21.43
CA GLY A 131 3.21 -22.63 -20.61
C GLY A 131 2.59 -22.54 -19.21
N LYS A 132 3.20 -21.74 -18.33
CA LYS A 132 2.65 -21.50 -16.98
C LYS A 132 1.34 -20.68 -17.07
N ARG A 133 0.31 -21.10 -16.34
CA ARG A 133 -0.92 -20.34 -16.22
C ARG A 133 -0.68 -19.00 -15.54
N PHE A 134 -0.03 -19.04 -14.37
CA PHE A 134 0.18 -17.84 -13.58
C PHE A 134 1.41 -17.07 -14.06
N SER A 135 1.18 -16.15 -14.98
CA SER A 135 2.22 -15.26 -15.50
C SER A 135 2.66 -14.21 -14.47
N ARG A 136 1.82 -13.93 -13.48
CA ARG A 136 2.13 -13.10 -12.31
C ARG A 136 1.74 -13.84 -11.04
N ALA A 137 2.54 -13.68 -9.99
CA ALA A 137 2.27 -14.27 -8.70
C ALA A 137 2.74 -13.37 -7.56
N ILE A 138 1.97 -13.35 -6.49
CA ILE A 138 2.32 -12.79 -5.19
C ILE A 138 2.50 -13.95 -4.22
N VAL A 139 3.60 -13.93 -3.47
CA VAL A 139 3.82 -14.80 -2.31
C VAL A 139 4.18 -13.90 -1.12
N SER A 140 3.19 -13.62 -0.28
CA SER A 140 3.30 -12.74 0.87
C SER A 140 3.19 -13.57 2.15
N VAL A 141 4.17 -13.49 3.02
CA VAL A 141 4.20 -14.19 4.30
C VAL A 141 5.16 -13.47 5.24
N ALA A 142 4.95 -13.54 6.54
CA ALA A 142 5.75 -12.85 7.55
C ALA A 142 7.28 -13.02 7.36
N ARG A 143 8.05 -12.14 7.95
CA ARG A 143 9.52 -12.19 7.91
C ARG A 143 10.03 -13.48 8.57
N GLY A 144 11.13 -14.05 8.04
CA GLY A 144 11.75 -15.25 8.63
C GLY A 144 11.15 -16.60 8.19
N GLN A 145 10.12 -16.61 7.34
CA GLN A 145 9.43 -17.84 6.89
C GLN A 145 10.12 -18.57 5.72
N GLY A 146 11.31 -18.15 5.30
CA GLY A 146 12.10 -18.86 4.26
C GLY A 146 11.67 -18.56 2.81
N LYS A 147 10.91 -17.46 2.55
CA LYS A 147 10.48 -17.04 1.19
C LYS A 147 11.59 -17.10 0.15
N THR A 148 12.68 -16.40 0.46
CA THR A 148 13.84 -16.25 -0.44
C THR A 148 14.43 -17.60 -0.84
N TYR A 149 14.53 -18.55 0.10
CA TYR A 149 15.01 -19.90 -0.15
C TYR A 149 14.09 -20.70 -1.09
N LEU A 150 12.76 -20.64 -0.86
CA LEU A 150 11.77 -21.29 -1.73
C LEU A 150 11.84 -20.76 -3.16
N MET A 151 12.00 -19.45 -3.30
CA MET A 151 12.10 -18.82 -4.62
C MET A 151 13.43 -19.16 -5.31
N ALA A 152 14.50 -19.33 -4.55
CA ALA A 152 15.75 -19.84 -5.10
C ALA A 152 15.61 -21.26 -5.68
N ILE A 153 14.87 -22.16 -5.00
CA ILE A 153 14.56 -23.51 -5.53
C ILE A 153 13.77 -23.42 -6.83
N ILE A 154 12.71 -22.61 -6.86
CA ILE A 154 11.84 -22.44 -8.04
C ILE A 154 12.64 -21.88 -9.22
N THR A 155 13.52 -20.90 -8.95
CA THR A 155 14.38 -20.32 -9.99
C THR A 155 15.38 -21.35 -10.51
N ALA A 156 16.04 -22.10 -9.63
CA ALA A 156 16.96 -23.16 -10.01
C ALA A 156 16.27 -24.26 -10.84
N TYR A 157 15.03 -24.65 -10.45
CA TYR A 157 14.22 -25.59 -11.20
C TYR A 157 13.85 -25.06 -12.59
N SER A 158 13.36 -23.81 -12.67
CA SER A 158 13.02 -23.21 -13.95
C SER A 158 14.25 -23.04 -14.85
N TYR A 159 15.39 -22.63 -14.28
CA TYR A 159 16.64 -22.45 -15.00
C TYR A 159 17.25 -23.76 -15.50
N LEU A 160 17.25 -24.83 -14.69
CA LEU A 160 17.90 -26.09 -15.04
C LEU A 160 16.97 -27.08 -15.77
N ILE A 161 15.70 -27.18 -15.35
CA ILE A 161 14.77 -28.22 -15.82
C ILE A 161 13.79 -27.71 -16.85
N GLU A 162 13.13 -26.56 -16.59
CA GLU A 162 12.13 -26.03 -17.54
C GLU A 162 12.78 -25.41 -18.79
N SER A 163 14.09 -25.10 -18.75
CA SER A 163 14.85 -24.60 -19.90
C SER A 163 15.34 -25.70 -20.86
N LEU A 164 15.13 -26.98 -20.53
CA LEU A 164 15.58 -28.10 -21.37
C LEU A 164 14.99 -28.00 -22.78
N GLY A 165 15.88 -28.04 -23.77
CA GLY A 165 15.54 -27.91 -25.18
C GLY A 165 15.26 -26.45 -25.64
N LEU A 166 15.46 -25.46 -24.77
CA LEU A 166 15.29 -24.04 -25.06
C LEU A 166 16.64 -23.33 -25.03
N SER A 167 16.80 -22.30 -25.87
CA SER A 167 18.00 -21.47 -25.95
C SER A 167 17.66 -19.99 -25.78
N ASN A 168 18.66 -19.19 -25.38
CA ASN A 168 18.53 -17.74 -25.21
C ASN A 168 17.45 -17.34 -24.19
N GLN A 169 17.29 -18.14 -23.13
CA GLN A 169 16.36 -17.84 -22.06
C GLN A 169 17.04 -16.98 -20.99
N ASP A 170 16.39 -15.87 -20.58
CA ASP A 170 16.84 -15.04 -19.47
C ASP A 170 15.99 -15.29 -18.21
N TYR A 171 16.68 -15.37 -17.07
CA TYR A 171 16.11 -15.51 -15.74
C TYR A 171 16.61 -14.37 -14.86
N LEU A 172 15.73 -13.81 -14.02
CA LEU A 172 16.04 -12.69 -13.14
C LEU A 172 15.81 -13.05 -11.69
N VAL A 173 16.79 -12.71 -10.85
CA VAL A 173 16.56 -12.49 -9.41
C VAL A 173 16.88 -11.04 -9.09
N SER A 174 15.98 -10.40 -8.36
CA SER A 174 16.07 -9.00 -7.99
C SER A 174 15.63 -8.78 -6.54
N SER A 175 16.13 -7.74 -5.93
CA SER A 175 15.70 -7.19 -4.65
C SER A 175 16.02 -5.69 -4.64
N ILE A 176 15.78 -5.01 -3.51
CA ILE A 176 15.99 -3.57 -3.37
C ILE A 176 17.42 -3.17 -3.74
N ASN A 177 18.41 -3.77 -3.09
CA ASN A 177 19.82 -3.46 -3.25
C ASN A 177 20.65 -4.66 -3.70
N TYR A 178 21.90 -4.39 -4.08
CA TYR A 178 22.81 -5.43 -4.57
C TYR A 178 23.10 -6.53 -3.53
N LYS A 179 23.24 -6.18 -2.25
CA LYS A 179 23.56 -7.16 -1.19
C LYS A 179 22.45 -8.20 -1.02
N GLN A 180 21.20 -7.76 -1.02
CA GLN A 180 20.03 -8.67 -0.95
C GLN A 180 19.92 -9.51 -2.22
N THR A 181 20.06 -8.90 -3.39
CA THR A 181 20.00 -9.59 -4.69
C THR A 181 21.09 -10.67 -4.81
N SER A 182 22.32 -10.35 -4.42
CA SER A 182 23.46 -11.30 -4.44
C SER A 182 23.25 -12.49 -3.50
N LYS A 183 22.55 -12.29 -2.37
CA LYS A 183 22.20 -13.37 -1.44
C LYS A 183 21.30 -14.42 -2.12
N ILE A 184 20.29 -13.97 -2.89
CA ILE A 184 19.40 -14.88 -3.62
C ILE A 184 20.18 -15.69 -4.65
N LEU A 185 21.02 -15.01 -5.45
CA LEU A 185 21.88 -15.68 -6.44
C LEU A 185 22.84 -16.65 -5.76
N GLY A 186 23.38 -16.31 -4.60
CA GLY A 186 24.24 -17.18 -3.80
C GLY A 186 23.56 -18.48 -3.39
N TYR A 187 22.30 -18.44 -2.98
CA TYR A 187 21.50 -19.63 -2.68
C TYR A 187 21.35 -20.51 -3.92
N ILE A 188 21.03 -19.93 -5.07
CA ILE A 188 20.86 -20.67 -6.33
C ILE A 188 22.19 -21.29 -6.76
N LYS A 189 23.31 -20.57 -6.69
CA LYS A 189 24.64 -21.09 -7.00
C LYS A 189 25.02 -22.27 -6.10
N SER A 190 24.76 -22.16 -4.80
CA SER A 190 24.99 -23.23 -3.84
C SER A 190 24.16 -24.49 -4.16
N MET A 191 22.89 -24.32 -4.51
CA MET A 191 22.02 -25.42 -4.94
C MET A 191 22.55 -26.08 -6.22
N LEU A 192 22.86 -25.29 -7.25
CA LEU A 192 23.39 -25.81 -8.52
C LEU A 192 24.73 -26.53 -8.32
N ALA A 193 25.62 -26.03 -7.45
CA ALA A 193 26.89 -26.67 -7.11
C ALA A 193 26.66 -28.04 -6.46
N LYS A 194 25.73 -28.15 -5.50
CA LYS A 194 25.38 -29.43 -4.86
C LYS A 194 24.76 -30.41 -5.86
N ILE A 195 23.78 -29.94 -6.63
CA ILE A 195 23.05 -30.75 -7.62
C ILE A 195 24.01 -31.26 -8.72
N SER A 196 25.04 -30.48 -9.09
CA SER A 196 26.04 -30.88 -10.08
C SER A 196 26.89 -32.08 -9.66
N THR A 197 26.81 -32.54 -8.41
CA THR A 197 27.47 -33.73 -7.91
C THR A 197 26.58 -34.97 -7.94
N ILE A 198 25.30 -34.87 -8.29
CA ILE A 198 24.27 -35.91 -8.22
C ILE A 198 23.88 -36.35 -9.64
N GLU A 199 23.97 -37.65 -9.98
CA GLU A 199 23.42 -38.16 -11.24
C GLU A 199 21.88 -38.25 -11.15
N PRO A 200 21.13 -37.93 -12.25
CA PRO A 200 21.63 -37.60 -13.60
C PRO A 200 21.95 -36.11 -13.82
N PHE A 201 21.84 -35.25 -12.80
CA PHE A 201 22.01 -33.80 -12.95
C PHE A 201 23.46 -33.42 -13.28
N LYS A 202 24.43 -34.18 -12.81
CA LYS A 202 25.85 -33.99 -13.15
C LYS A 202 26.04 -34.03 -14.67
N SER A 203 25.55 -35.08 -15.32
CA SER A 203 25.60 -35.20 -16.78
C SER A 203 24.84 -34.07 -17.47
N LEU A 204 23.62 -33.74 -17.01
CA LEU A 204 22.80 -32.65 -17.54
C LEU A 204 23.49 -31.27 -17.47
N ILE A 205 24.13 -30.96 -16.35
CA ILE A 205 24.85 -29.71 -16.14
C ILE A 205 26.09 -29.65 -17.04
N ALA A 206 26.85 -30.74 -17.15
CA ALA A 206 27.99 -30.83 -18.06
C ALA A 206 27.54 -30.66 -19.54
N ASP A 207 26.42 -31.27 -19.91
CA ASP A 207 25.85 -31.18 -21.26
C ASP A 207 25.30 -29.78 -21.58
N SER A 208 24.84 -29.03 -20.59
CA SER A 208 24.38 -27.65 -20.78
C SER A 208 25.52 -26.65 -21.01
N GLY A 209 26.74 -27.04 -20.70
CA GLY A 209 27.93 -26.18 -20.76
C GLY A 209 27.95 -25.13 -19.62
N LEU A 210 27.31 -25.43 -18.50
CA LEU A 210 27.39 -24.58 -17.31
C LEU A 210 28.79 -24.73 -16.69
N ASP A 211 29.50 -23.61 -16.58
CA ASP A 211 30.81 -23.61 -15.92
C ASP A 211 30.63 -23.59 -14.39
N THR A 212 30.84 -24.77 -13.78
CA THR A 212 30.69 -24.94 -12.33
C THR A 212 31.67 -24.09 -11.51
N ARG A 213 32.78 -23.62 -12.11
CA ARG A 213 33.70 -22.68 -11.45
C ARG A 213 33.06 -21.31 -11.20
N THR A 214 32.11 -20.93 -12.04
CA THR A 214 31.36 -19.67 -11.86
C THR A 214 30.42 -19.73 -10.66
N LEU A 215 30.04 -20.93 -10.20
CA LEU A 215 29.16 -21.10 -9.04
C LEU A 215 29.84 -20.70 -7.72
N SER A 216 31.15 -20.75 -7.63
CA SER A 216 31.92 -20.25 -6.48
C SER A 216 32.44 -18.83 -6.64
N SER A 217 32.25 -18.21 -7.81
CA SER A 217 32.71 -16.86 -8.11
C SER A 217 31.73 -15.79 -7.59
N GLN A 218 32.18 -14.54 -7.53
CA GLN A 218 31.31 -13.39 -7.22
C GLN A 218 30.56 -12.80 -8.45
N ALA A 219 30.57 -13.51 -9.58
CA ALA A 219 29.88 -13.05 -10.79
C ALA A 219 28.36 -12.91 -10.56
N ASP A 220 27.76 -11.85 -11.13
CA ASP A 220 26.34 -11.52 -10.99
C ASP A 220 25.44 -12.31 -11.95
N GLN A 221 25.99 -13.32 -12.60
CA GLN A 221 25.25 -14.19 -13.52
C GLN A 221 25.79 -15.61 -13.54
N VAL A 222 24.91 -16.53 -13.91
CA VAL A 222 25.25 -17.92 -14.23
C VAL A 222 24.84 -18.18 -15.68
N VAL A 223 25.68 -18.77 -16.48
CA VAL A 223 25.47 -18.97 -17.92
C VAL A 223 25.66 -20.44 -18.32
N MET A 224 24.67 -20.96 -19.05
CA MET A 224 24.80 -22.23 -19.80
C MET A 224 25.33 -21.93 -21.20
N SER A 225 26.59 -22.16 -21.47
CA SER A 225 27.28 -21.71 -22.70
C SER A 225 26.75 -22.34 -23.99
N LYS A 226 26.28 -23.59 -23.95
CA LYS A 226 25.76 -24.28 -25.14
C LYS A 226 24.37 -23.75 -25.58
N THR A 227 23.52 -23.33 -24.64
CA THR A 227 22.19 -22.83 -24.94
C THR A 227 22.08 -21.31 -24.84
N ASN A 228 23.11 -20.64 -24.30
CA ASN A 228 23.12 -19.22 -23.96
C ASN A 228 21.99 -18.79 -23.00
N ASN A 229 21.54 -19.75 -22.16
CA ASN A 229 20.57 -19.44 -21.09
C ASN A 229 21.29 -18.73 -19.94
N LYS A 230 20.73 -17.63 -19.43
CA LYS A 230 21.39 -16.76 -18.45
C LYS A 230 20.50 -16.51 -17.25
N LEU A 231 21.03 -16.74 -16.06
CA LEU A 231 20.44 -16.31 -14.81
C LEU A 231 21.20 -15.08 -14.30
N ARG A 232 20.50 -13.98 -14.10
CA ARG A 232 21.08 -12.67 -13.77
C ARG A 232 20.59 -12.18 -12.41
N ALA A 233 21.48 -11.54 -11.67
CA ALA A 233 21.15 -10.77 -10.48
C ALA A 233 21.24 -9.28 -10.80
N ILE A 234 20.09 -8.58 -10.78
CA ILE A 234 20.01 -7.13 -11.05
C ILE A 234 19.22 -6.50 -9.91
N SER A 235 19.84 -5.59 -9.13
CA SER A 235 19.15 -4.89 -8.06
C SER A 235 18.20 -3.80 -8.58
N HIS A 236 17.18 -3.48 -7.80
CA HIS A 236 16.27 -2.39 -8.13
C HIS A 236 16.97 -1.03 -8.21
N GLU A 237 17.96 -0.79 -7.35
CA GLU A 237 18.78 0.42 -7.39
C GLU A 237 19.46 0.58 -8.77
N ALA A 238 20.06 -0.49 -9.30
CA ALA A 238 20.67 -0.46 -10.62
C ALA A 238 19.65 -0.28 -11.75
N GLY A 239 18.46 -0.86 -11.61
CA GLY A 239 17.25 -0.57 -12.40
C GLY A 239 17.34 -0.83 -13.91
N GLN A 240 18.32 -1.58 -14.38
CA GLN A 240 18.57 -1.84 -15.80
C GLN A 240 17.82 -3.10 -16.26
N TYR A 241 16.49 -3.04 -16.32
CA TYR A 241 15.63 -4.15 -16.79
C TYR A 241 15.28 -4.04 -18.28
N ASP A 242 15.64 -2.95 -18.92
CA ASP A 242 15.36 -2.73 -20.35
C ASP A 242 16.11 -3.74 -21.23
N SER A 243 15.50 -4.12 -22.34
CA SER A 243 16.05 -5.06 -23.34
C SER A 243 16.12 -6.54 -22.91
N PHE A 244 15.61 -6.91 -21.73
CA PHE A 244 15.54 -8.32 -21.32
C PHE A 244 14.13 -8.90 -21.51
N HIS A 245 14.09 -10.21 -21.79
CA HIS A 245 12.85 -10.98 -21.97
C HIS A 245 12.83 -12.15 -20.98
N PHE A 246 12.68 -11.83 -19.69
CA PHE A 246 12.80 -12.83 -18.63
C PHE A 246 11.70 -13.90 -18.71
N THR A 247 12.12 -15.17 -18.78
CA THR A 247 11.22 -16.33 -18.70
C THR A 247 10.69 -16.47 -17.27
N THR A 248 11.57 -16.42 -16.27
CA THR A 248 11.17 -16.32 -14.85
C THR A 248 11.91 -15.15 -14.23
N ALA A 249 11.16 -14.26 -13.59
CA ALA A 249 11.68 -13.13 -12.84
C ALA A 249 11.14 -13.20 -11.41
N ILE A 250 12.03 -13.08 -10.43
CA ILE A 250 11.69 -13.01 -9.02
C ILE A 250 12.14 -11.67 -8.47
N PHE A 251 11.25 -11.01 -7.73
CA PHE A 251 11.56 -9.78 -7.03
C PHE A 251 11.27 -9.95 -5.53
N ASP A 252 12.33 -9.95 -4.72
CA ASP A 252 12.24 -10.07 -3.26
C ASP A 252 12.17 -8.71 -2.58
N GLU A 253 11.42 -8.63 -1.47
CA GLU A 253 11.14 -7.42 -0.68
C GLU A 253 10.48 -6.30 -1.51
N ILE A 254 9.66 -6.67 -2.50
CA ILE A 254 9.01 -5.72 -3.43
C ILE A 254 8.02 -4.78 -2.72
N GLY A 255 7.52 -5.13 -1.53
CA GLY A 255 6.63 -4.30 -0.72
C GLY A 255 7.23 -2.97 -0.27
N GLU A 256 8.56 -2.79 -0.37
CA GLU A 256 9.24 -1.52 -0.07
C GLU A 256 9.26 -0.57 -1.27
N ILE A 257 8.85 -1.02 -2.46
CA ILE A 257 8.92 -0.24 -3.71
C ILE A 257 7.71 0.68 -3.84
N LYS A 258 7.96 1.99 -3.89
CA LYS A 258 6.92 3.03 -3.94
C LYS A 258 6.31 3.26 -5.34
N THR A 259 6.96 2.86 -6.43
CA THR A 259 6.48 3.14 -7.79
C THR A 259 6.55 1.92 -8.70
N ARG A 260 5.58 1.81 -9.65
CA ARG A 260 5.54 0.72 -10.64
C ARG A 260 6.54 0.88 -11.79
N GLN A 261 7.19 2.02 -11.94
CA GLN A 261 7.93 2.39 -13.15
C GLN A 261 8.98 1.36 -13.57
N LYS A 262 9.87 0.95 -12.66
CA LYS A 262 10.93 -0.04 -12.96
C LYS A 262 10.38 -1.46 -13.06
N ILE A 263 9.36 -1.79 -12.24
CA ILE A 263 8.70 -3.10 -12.25
C ILE A 263 7.97 -3.32 -13.58
N SER A 264 7.33 -2.29 -14.11
CA SER A 264 6.62 -2.35 -15.40
C SER A 264 7.55 -2.72 -16.57
N LYS A 265 8.85 -2.40 -16.50
CA LYS A 265 9.84 -2.80 -17.51
C LYS A 265 10.06 -4.31 -17.56
N ILE A 266 10.08 -4.99 -16.39
CA ILE A 266 10.16 -6.45 -16.32
C ILE A 266 8.95 -7.07 -17.00
N VAL A 267 7.75 -6.61 -16.64
CA VAL A 267 6.48 -7.14 -17.14
C VAL A 267 6.32 -6.89 -18.65
N SER A 268 6.65 -5.68 -19.14
CA SER A 268 6.57 -5.35 -20.57
C SER A 268 7.56 -6.17 -21.38
N GLY A 269 8.76 -6.44 -20.88
CA GLY A 269 9.74 -7.33 -21.51
C GLY A 269 9.24 -8.77 -21.67
N GLN A 270 8.32 -9.22 -20.81
CA GLN A 270 7.75 -10.57 -20.84
C GLN A 270 6.58 -10.76 -21.83
N VAL A 271 6.10 -9.73 -22.51
CA VAL A 271 4.89 -9.81 -23.35
C VAL A 271 4.96 -10.94 -24.38
N LYS A 272 6.10 -11.09 -25.06
CA LYS A 272 6.31 -12.13 -26.09
C LYS A 272 6.85 -13.46 -25.57
N VAL A 273 7.13 -13.58 -24.26
CA VAL A 273 7.68 -14.78 -23.65
C VAL A 273 6.55 -15.78 -23.37
N ARG A 274 6.62 -16.97 -23.97
CA ARG A 274 5.58 -17.99 -23.90
C ARG A 274 5.40 -18.59 -22.49
N ASN A 275 6.49 -18.96 -21.83
CA ASN A 275 6.48 -19.60 -20.49
C ASN A 275 6.87 -18.60 -19.39
N LYS A 276 6.34 -17.38 -19.48
CA LYS A 276 6.67 -16.28 -18.56
C LYS A 276 6.10 -16.46 -17.17
N GLN A 277 6.85 -15.99 -16.19
CA GLN A 277 6.39 -15.86 -14.81
C GLN A 277 7.13 -14.71 -14.09
N PHE A 278 6.40 -13.78 -13.52
CA PHE A 278 6.91 -12.76 -12.62
C PHE A 278 6.37 -13.00 -11.21
N ILE A 279 7.25 -13.28 -10.27
CA ILE A 279 6.91 -13.62 -8.88
C ILE A 279 7.36 -12.48 -7.98
N GLN A 280 6.41 -11.88 -7.29
CA GLN A 280 6.60 -10.84 -6.29
C GLN A 280 6.58 -11.49 -4.92
N ILE A 281 7.65 -11.33 -4.14
CA ILE A 281 7.71 -11.84 -2.77
C ILE A 281 7.99 -10.72 -1.79
N SER A 282 7.23 -10.68 -0.71
CA SER A 282 7.39 -9.67 0.34
C SER A 282 6.70 -10.07 1.63
N THR A 283 6.70 -9.17 2.56
CA THR A 283 5.81 -9.03 3.71
C THR A 283 5.18 -7.65 3.64
N ALA A 284 4.23 -7.35 4.53
CA ALA A 284 3.68 -6.00 4.67
C ALA A 284 4.74 -5.02 5.19
N TYR A 285 4.63 -3.77 4.78
CA TYR A 285 5.47 -2.65 5.16
C TYR A 285 4.63 -1.52 5.77
N PRO A 286 5.24 -0.53 6.45
CA PRO A 286 4.50 0.57 7.07
C PRO A 286 3.70 1.45 6.11
N ASP A 287 4.14 1.60 4.86
CA ASP A 287 3.45 2.37 3.84
C ASP A 287 2.42 1.48 3.10
N PRO A 288 1.10 1.60 3.38
CA PRO A 288 0.08 0.79 2.74
C PRO A 288 -0.26 1.21 1.31
N THR A 289 0.33 2.30 0.81
CA THR A 289 0.00 2.88 -0.49
C THR A 289 0.91 2.38 -1.61
N VAL A 290 1.80 1.42 -1.30
CA VAL A 290 2.74 0.85 -2.26
C VAL A 290 2.05 -0.04 -3.30
N PRO A 291 2.60 -0.11 -4.53
CA PRO A 291 2.04 -0.92 -5.61
C PRO A 291 1.83 -2.39 -5.29
N PHE A 292 2.62 -2.95 -4.39
CA PHE A 292 2.50 -4.35 -3.98
C PHE A 292 1.21 -4.59 -3.18
N HIS A 293 0.85 -3.70 -2.28
CA HIS A 293 -0.41 -3.80 -1.53
C HIS A 293 -1.63 -3.60 -2.46
N ASP A 294 -1.54 -2.68 -3.43
CA ASP A 294 -2.59 -2.56 -4.46
C ASP A 294 -2.79 -3.87 -5.23
N ASP A 295 -1.69 -4.56 -5.57
CA ASP A 295 -1.74 -5.84 -6.27
C ASP A 295 -2.34 -6.95 -5.37
N GLU A 296 -2.05 -6.97 -4.07
CA GLU A 296 -2.68 -7.88 -3.10
C GLU A 296 -4.20 -7.63 -3.00
N ARG A 297 -4.63 -6.38 -2.89
CA ARG A 297 -6.05 -5.99 -2.84
C ARG A 297 -6.78 -6.35 -4.13
N MET A 298 -6.16 -6.09 -5.28
CA MET A 298 -6.74 -6.46 -6.58
C MET A 298 -6.94 -7.98 -6.70
N ILE A 299 -5.97 -8.80 -6.30
CA ILE A 299 -6.10 -10.25 -6.38
C ILE A 299 -7.07 -10.80 -5.34
N GLN A 300 -7.16 -10.21 -4.16
CA GLN A 300 -8.19 -10.52 -3.18
C GLN A 300 -9.58 -10.33 -3.79
N GLN A 301 -9.87 -9.16 -4.31
CA GLN A 301 -11.16 -8.85 -4.96
C GLN A 301 -11.47 -9.82 -6.10
N ALA A 302 -10.48 -10.14 -6.93
CA ALA A 302 -10.65 -11.09 -8.03
C ALA A 302 -10.94 -12.51 -7.54
N MET A 303 -10.40 -12.93 -6.40
CA MET A 303 -10.71 -14.24 -5.78
C MET A 303 -12.09 -14.26 -5.12
N GLU A 304 -12.51 -13.15 -4.50
CA GLU A 304 -13.84 -12.98 -3.91
C GLU A 304 -14.95 -12.99 -4.97
N GLN A 305 -14.69 -12.38 -6.12
CA GLN A 305 -15.59 -12.34 -7.27
C GLN A 305 -15.32 -13.52 -8.24
N ASP A 306 -15.36 -14.74 -7.73
CA ASP A 306 -15.02 -15.98 -8.45
C ASP A 306 -15.71 -16.11 -9.82
N TYR A 307 -16.89 -15.49 -10.01
CA TYR A 307 -17.67 -15.53 -11.25
C TYR A 307 -17.13 -14.65 -12.37
N LEU A 308 -16.35 -13.59 -12.08
CA LEU A 308 -15.85 -12.63 -13.09
C LEU A 308 -14.63 -13.14 -13.85
N ARG A 309 -13.78 -13.92 -13.21
CA ARG A 309 -12.57 -14.50 -13.80
C ARG A 309 -11.51 -13.48 -14.26
N ASP A 310 -11.53 -12.27 -13.71
CA ASP A 310 -10.71 -11.15 -14.19
C ASP A 310 -9.19 -11.34 -14.01
N ALA A 311 -8.77 -12.17 -13.04
CA ALA A 311 -7.35 -12.38 -12.72
C ALA A 311 -6.93 -13.85 -12.87
N ASP A 312 -7.40 -14.55 -13.92
CA ASP A 312 -7.13 -15.97 -14.14
C ASP A 312 -5.64 -16.34 -14.25
N THR A 313 -4.81 -15.42 -14.71
CA THR A 313 -3.37 -15.60 -14.88
C THR A 313 -2.56 -14.97 -13.74
N TYR A 314 -3.22 -14.49 -12.67
CA TYR A 314 -2.56 -13.87 -11.52
C TYR A 314 -2.83 -14.70 -10.25
N LEU A 315 -1.77 -15.13 -9.57
CA LEU A 315 -1.83 -15.92 -8.33
C LEU A 315 -1.57 -15.03 -7.12
N GLY A 316 -2.42 -15.13 -6.09
CA GLY A 316 -2.19 -14.56 -4.77
C GLY A 316 -2.09 -15.67 -3.72
N LEU A 317 -0.96 -15.75 -3.02
CA LEU A 317 -0.73 -16.63 -1.88
C LEU A 317 -0.24 -15.76 -0.72
N ILE A 318 -1.17 -15.38 0.17
CA ILE A 318 -0.93 -14.36 1.18
C ILE A 318 -1.24 -14.93 2.56
N TRP A 319 -0.20 -15.21 3.34
CA TRP A 319 -0.28 -15.62 4.75
C TRP A 319 -0.22 -14.39 5.64
N SER A 320 -1.36 -13.93 6.12
CA SER A 320 -1.52 -12.76 6.99
C SER A 320 -2.44 -13.06 8.15
N GLN A 321 -2.39 -12.26 9.20
CA GLN A 321 -3.47 -12.21 10.18
C GLN A 321 -4.73 -11.62 9.54
N ASP A 322 -5.89 -11.82 10.16
CA ASP A 322 -7.17 -11.32 9.65
C ASP A 322 -7.53 -9.95 10.24
N ASN A 323 -7.04 -9.63 11.44
CA ASN A 323 -7.31 -8.37 12.12
C ASN A 323 -6.23 -8.01 13.15
N LEU A 324 -6.25 -6.76 13.61
CA LEU A 324 -5.28 -6.22 14.58
C LEU A 324 -5.39 -6.85 15.98
N ASP A 325 -6.56 -7.34 16.37
CA ASP A 325 -6.77 -7.98 17.69
C ASP A 325 -5.93 -9.25 17.85
N GLU A 326 -5.54 -9.88 16.74
CA GLU A 326 -4.67 -11.06 16.73
C GLU A 326 -3.22 -10.75 17.12
N THR A 327 -2.84 -9.47 17.22
CA THR A 327 -1.53 -9.04 17.74
C THR A 327 -1.24 -9.62 19.12
N TYR A 328 -2.28 -9.79 19.95
CA TYR A 328 -2.18 -10.30 21.31
C TYR A 328 -2.68 -11.75 21.48
N LYS A 329 -2.84 -12.49 20.36
CA LYS A 329 -3.30 -13.88 20.33
C LYS A 329 -2.23 -14.79 19.70
N PRO A 330 -1.19 -15.21 20.45
CA PRO A 330 -0.06 -15.99 19.91
C PRO A 330 -0.46 -17.29 19.21
N ASP A 331 -1.55 -17.92 19.63
CA ASP A 331 -2.14 -19.12 19.02
C ASP A 331 -2.64 -18.87 17.57
N MET A 332 -2.97 -17.62 17.24
CA MET A 332 -3.37 -17.23 15.88
C MET A 332 -2.19 -16.86 14.97
N TRP A 333 -0.99 -16.66 15.51
CA TRP A 333 0.16 -16.18 14.73
C TRP A 333 0.61 -17.15 13.65
N VAL A 334 0.23 -18.40 13.73
CA VAL A 334 0.48 -19.41 12.69
C VAL A 334 -0.13 -19.01 11.32
N LYS A 335 -1.18 -18.19 11.30
CA LYS A 335 -1.79 -17.67 10.07
C LYS A 335 -0.78 -16.94 9.18
N SER A 336 0.09 -16.13 9.77
CA SER A 336 1.15 -15.39 9.07
C SER A 336 2.53 -16.03 9.22
N ASN A 337 2.72 -16.90 10.23
CA ASN A 337 3.97 -17.58 10.51
C ASN A 337 3.81 -19.11 10.45
N PRO A 338 3.57 -19.69 9.27
CA PRO A 338 3.26 -21.12 9.15
C PRO A 338 4.43 -22.06 9.55
N LEU A 339 5.65 -21.54 9.78
CA LEU A 339 6.73 -22.30 10.42
C LEU A 339 6.45 -22.64 11.89
N LEU A 340 5.48 -21.99 12.55
CA LEU A 340 5.03 -22.37 13.90
C LEU A 340 4.41 -23.78 13.93
N ASP A 341 3.96 -24.32 12.80
CA ASP A 341 3.53 -25.72 12.69
C ASP A 341 4.69 -26.74 12.63
N LEU A 342 5.95 -26.29 12.64
CA LEU A 342 7.10 -27.15 12.68
C LEU A 342 7.51 -27.42 14.15
N PRO A 343 7.29 -28.63 14.70
CA PRO A 343 7.49 -28.89 16.14
C PRO A 343 8.90 -28.58 16.64
N SER A 344 9.92 -28.76 15.79
CA SER A 344 11.32 -28.48 16.14
C SER A 344 11.66 -27.01 16.29
N GLN A 345 10.82 -26.09 15.78
CA GLN A 345 11.06 -24.64 15.82
C GLN A 345 9.97 -23.87 16.54
N GLN A 346 8.85 -24.52 16.83
CA GLN A 346 7.64 -23.87 17.37
C GLN A 346 7.92 -23.05 18.63
N GLU A 347 8.56 -23.65 19.63
CA GLU A 347 8.83 -22.98 20.91
C GLU A 347 9.79 -21.79 20.74
N VAL A 348 10.89 -21.99 20.02
CA VAL A 348 11.90 -20.94 19.80
C VAL A 348 11.30 -19.77 19.01
N LEU A 349 10.52 -20.07 17.96
CA LEU A 349 9.91 -19.05 17.12
C LEU A 349 8.80 -18.30 17.89
N LEU A 350 7.97 -19.02 18.66
CA LEU A 350 6.90 -18.41 19.44
C LEU A 350 7.45 -17.48 20.54
N ASN A 351 8.50 -17.92 21.25
CA ASN A 351 9.16 -17.08 22.25
C ASN A 351 9.78 -15.84 21.62
N GLY A 352 10.50 -16.00 20.48
CA GLY A 352 11.10 -14.89 19.78
C GLY A 352 10.09 -13.87 19.25
N LEU A 353 8.94 -14.33 18.76
CA LEU A 353 7.85 -13.44 18.34
C LEU A 353 7.20 -12.72 19.52
N THR A 354 7.04 -13.40 20.65
CA THR A 354 6.49 -12.80 21.87
C THR A 354 7.41 -11.70 22.41
N ASP A 355 8.70 -12.00 22.54
CA ASP A 355 9.71 -11.03 23.00
C ASP A 355 9.76 -9.81 22.07
N LYS A 356 9.70 -10.05 20.74
CA LYS A 356 9.67 -8.97 19.75
C LYS A 356 8.43 -8.08 19.91
N ARG A 357 7.22 -8.67 20.03
CA ARG A 357 5.97 -7.92 20.27
C ARG A 357 6.07 -7.05 21.51
N ASP A 358 6.52 -7.64 22.63
CA ASP A 358 6.57 -6.95 23.93
C ASP A 358 7.59 -5.81 23.92
N SER A 359 8.76 -6.04 23.30
CA SER A 359 9.76 -5.00 23.08
C SER A 359 9.24 -3.86 22.20
N ASP A 360 8.56 -4.19 21.12
CA ASP A 360 8.00 -3.17 20.21
C ASP A 360 6.85 -2.39 20.85
N ALA A 361 6.03 -3.05 21.67
CA ALA A 361 4.98 -2.39 22.43
C ALA A 361 5.55 -1.39 23.44
N LEU A 362 6.63 -1.76 24.15
CA LEU A 362 7.29 -0.89 25.11
C LEU A 362 8.01 0.31 24.44
N SER A 363 8.54 0.10 23.25
CA SER A 363 9.26 1.15 22.50
C SER A 363 8.36 1.99 21.59
N GLY A 364 7.04 1.72 21.56
CA GLY A 364 6.10 2.45 20.70
C GLY A 364 6.19 2.08 19.21
N THR A 365 6.88 0.99 18.86
CA THR A 365 7.08 0.51 17.48
C THR A 365 6.27 -0.75 17.14
N LEU A 366 5.15 -0.98 17.82
CA LEU A 366 4.30 -2.17 17.64
C LEU A 366 3.84 -2.37 16.18
N ASN A 367 3.70 -1.29 15.44
CA ASN A 367 3.38 -1.32 14.01
C ASN A 367 4.40 -2.13 13.19
N ASP A 368 5.67 -2.07 13.55
CA ASP A 368 6.72 -2.87 12.90
C ASP A 368 6.51 -4.38 13.09
N PHE A 369 6.12 -4.80 14.28
CA PHE A 369 5.74 -6.18 14.55
C PHE A 369 4.51 -6.60 13.74
N GLN A 370 3.47 -5.78 13.72
CA GLN A 370 2.22 -6.03 12.99
C GLN A 370 2.47 -6.14 11.48
N ASN A 371 3.24 -5.24 10.89
CA ASN A 371 3.60 -5.31 9.47
C ASN A 371 4.48 -6.54 9.16
N LYS A 372 5.65 -6.63 9.81
CA LYS A 372 6.72 -7.55 9.39
C LYS A 372 6.56 -8.98 9.92
N ASN A 373 6.00 -9.13 11.13
CA ASN A 373 5.85 -10.43 11.79
C ASN A 373 4.43 -10.98 11.74
N LEU A 374 3.42 -10.13 11.57
CA LEU A 374 2.04 -10.57 11.38
C LEU A 374 1.54 -10.40 9.93
N ASN A 375 2.36 -9.79 9.08
CA ASN A 375 2.06 -9.55 7.68
C ASN A 375 0.73 -8.80 7.48
N LEU A 376 0.47 -7.83 8.37
CA LEU A 376 -0.70 -6.96 8.31
C LEU A 376 -0.32 -5.62 7.69
N TRP A 377 -1.07 -5.19 6.68
CA TRP A 377 -1.05 -3.81 6.25
C TRP A 377 -1.88 -2.99 7.23
N LEU A 378 -1.27 -1.95 7.76
CA LEU A 378 -1.96 -1.01 8.61
C LEU A 378 -2.58 0.07 7.73
N GLU A 379 -3.82 0.44 7.99
CA GLU A 379 -4.51 1.46 7.19
C GLU A 379 -3.86 2.84 7.29
N GLN A 380 -3.00 3.01 8.31
CA GLN A 380 -2.28 4.25 8.57
C GLN A 380 -0.80 3.97 8.81
N SER A 381 0.06 4.82 8.22
CA SER A 381 1.47 4.90 8.54
C SER A 381 1.67 5.32 10.00
N ALA A 382 2.77 4.89 10.63
CA ALA A 382 3.17 5.40 11.96
C ALA A 382 3.36 6.93 11.96
N ASP A 383 3.67 7.50 10.80
CA ASP A 383 3.86 8.93 10.56
C ASP A 383 2.60 9.63 10.03
N SER A 384 1.41 8.99 10.10
CA SER A 384 0.14 9.59 9.66
C SER A 384 -0.16 10.86 10.45
N PHE A 385 -0.52 11.92 9.74
CA PHE A 385 -0.86 13.22 10.30
C PHE A 385 -2.06 13.13 11.26
N LEU A 386 -3.12 12.39 10.87
CA LEU A 386 -4.35 12.20 11.65
C LEU A 386 -4.77 10.74 11.72
N LYS A 387 -5.55 10.36 12.74
CA LYS A 387 -6.10 9.02 12.92
C LYS A 387 -7.54 8.95 12.45
N LEU A 388 -7.94 7.80 11.86
CA LEU A 388 -9.30 7.59 11.36
C LEU A 388 -10.40 7.92 12.38
N PRO A 389 -10.34 7.49 13.66
CA PRO A 389 -11.39 7.83 14.64
C PRO A 389 -11.53 9.34 14.88
N ASP A 390 -10.44 10.11 14.81
CA ASP A 390 -10.49 11.57 14.99
C ASP A 390 -11.10 12.25 13.77
N VAL A 391 -10.81 11.76 12.57
CA VAL A 391 -11.37 12.26 11.30
C VAL A 391 -12.86 11.92 11.16
N GLU A 392 -13.29 10.72 11.58
CA GLU A 392 -14.69 10.29 11.57
C GLU A 392 -15.53 11.03 12.62
N ARG A 393 -14.96 11.26 13.82
CA ARG A 393 -15.64 12.00 14.89
C ARG A 393 -16.03 13.42 14.50
N ALA A 394 -15.32 14.03 13.57
CA ALA A 394 -15.58 15.38 13.08
C ALA A 394 -16.78 15.47 12.11
N ILE A 395 -17.40 14.34 11.71
CA ILE A 395 -18.50 14.34 10.74
C ILE A 395 -19.79 14.84 11.38
N ILE A 396 -20.39 15.86 10.76
CA ILE A 396 -21.74 16.33 11.07
C ILE A 396 -22.65 16.22 9.84
N SER A 397 -23.95 16.14 10.07
CA SER A 397 -24.94 15.91 9.01
C SER A 397 -25.19 17.12 8.10
N SER A 398 -25.03 18.33 8.63
CA SER A 398 -25.30 19.58 7.88
C SER A 398 -24.62 20.77 8.55
N PHE A 399 -24.32 21.80 7.75
CA PHE A 399 -23.82 23.09 8.19
C PHE A 399 -24.39 24.19 7.29
N SER A 400 -24.80 25.32 7.86
CA SER A 400 -25.24 26.49 7.10
C SER A 400 -24.06 27.41 6.85
N PHE A 401 -23.79 27.67 5.58
CA PHE A 401 -22.72 28.58 5.15
C PHE A 401 -23.13 30.06 5.21
N ASP A 402 -24.44 30.35 5.16
CA ASP A 402 -24.97 31.71 4.89
C ASP A 402 -24.58 32.75 5.93
N ASP A 403 -24.21 33.94 5.45
CA ASP A 403 -23.89 35.14 6.22
C ASP A 403 -22.75 34.93 7.25
N ARG A 404 -21.71 34.14 6.89
CA ARG A 404 -20.58 33.80 7.78
C ARG A 404 -19.28 34.45 7.35
N GLN A 405 -18.41 34.66 8.34
CA GLN A 405 -17.00 34.92 8.11
C GLN A 405 -16.29 33.63 7.67
N VAL A 406 -15.37 33.76 6.72
CA VAL A 406 -14.65 32.65 6.17
C VAL A 406 -13.17 32.98 5.93
N TYR A 407 -12.31 32.02 6.24
CA TYR A 407 -10.90 32.00 5.87
C TYR A 407 -10.74 30.99 4.74
N ILE A 408 -10.09 31.39 3.65
CA ILE A 408 -9.96 30.58 2.45
C ILE A 408 -8.49 30.26 2.23
N GLY A 409 -8.18 29.02 1.89
CA GLY A 409 -6.87 28.58 1.43
C GLY A 409 -6.95 28.00 0.02
N PHE A 410 -5.91 28.18 -0.76
CA PHE A 410 -5.87 27.80 -2.15
C PHE A 410 -4.55 27.12 -2.52
N ASP A 411 -4.60 25.85 -2.82
CA ASP A 411 -3.49 25.08 -3.41
C ASP A 411 -3.77 24.75 -4.88
N TYR A 412 -2.87 25.20 -5.77
CA TYR A 412 -3.06 25.14 -7.21
C TYR A 412 -2.13 24.15 -7.89
N SER A 413 -2.69 23.27 -8.71
CA SER A 413 -1.94 22.40 -9.61
C SER A 413 -2.55 22.41 -11.01
N MET A 414 -1.73 22.59 -12.06
CA MET A 414 -2.19 22.67 -13.44
C MET A 414 -2.41 21.30 -14.09
N PHE A 415 -1.53 20.33 -13.87
CA PHE A 415 -1.40 19.16 -14.75
C PHE A 415 -1.76 17.81 -14.12
N SER A 416 -1.40 17.57 -12.89
CA SER A 416 -1.47 16.22 -12.32
C SER A 416 -2.22 16.12 -11.03
N ASP A 417 -2.18 17.18 -10.23
CA ASP A 417 -2.75 17.22 -8.90
C ASP A 417 -4.07 17.96 -8.94
N ASN A 418 -4.95 17.72 -7.99
CA ASN A 418 -6.20 18.46 -7.92
C ASN A 418 -5.88 19.90 -7.53
N THR A 419 -6.62 20.86 -8.02
CA THR A 419 -6.61 22.20 -7.44
C THR A 419 -7.63 22.22 -6.32
N ALA A 420 -7.25 22.66 -5.13
CA ALA A 420 -8.09 22.64 -3.94
C ALA A 420 -8.35 24.04 -3.40
N LEU A 421 -9.60 24.29 -3.08
CA LEU A 421 -10.06 25.40 -2.24
C LEU A 421 -10.47 24.82 -0.89
N ALA A 422 -9.94 25.36 0.19
CA ALA A 422 -10.36 25.03 1.55
C ALA A 422 -10.99 26.25 2.23
N PHE A 423 -12.01 26.01 3.00
CA PHE A 423 -12.81 27.03 3.70
C PHE A 423 -12.86 26.69 5.18
N VAL A 424 -12.48 27.62 6.02
CA VAL A 424 -12.54 27.50 7.47
C VAL A 424 -13.53 28.53 8.00
N PHE A 425 -14.57 28.05 8.65
CA PHE A 425 -15.64 28.84 9.24
C PHE A 425 -15.55 28.77 10.76
N PRO A 426 -15.04 29.81 11.44
CA PRO A 426 -15.07 29.86 12.89
C PRO A 426 -16.51 30.09 13.37
N TYR A 427 -16.90 29.39 14.45
CA TYR A 427 -18.20 29.56 15.07
C TYR A 427 -18.17 29.14 16.54
N ARG A 428 -19.21 29.45 17.29
CA ARG A 428 -19.39 28.97 18.66
C ARG A 428 -20.50 27.94 18.72
N ASP A 429 -20.28 26.89 19.48
CA ASP A 429 -21.32 25.87 19.71
C ASP A 429 -22.39 26.37 20.71
N ASN A 430 -23.38 25.53 20.99
CA ASN A 430 -24.47 25.85 21.94
C ASN A 430 -23.97 26.12 23.38
N ASN A 431 -22.74 25.80 23.70
CA ASN A 431 -22.09 26.03 25.00
C ASN A 431 -21.10 27.19 24.94
N ASP A 432 -21.16 28.01 23.89
CA ASP A 432 -20.28 29.14 23.64
C ASP A 432 -18.79 28.78 23.46
N LYS A 433 -18.49 27.51 23.16
CA LYS A 433 -17.12 27.06 22.90
C LYS A 433 -16.70 27.35 21.47
N PRO A 434 -15.46 27.84 21.25
CA PRO A 434 -14.89 27.99 19.92
C PRO A 434 -14.85 26.67 19.16
N ARG A 435 -15.31 26.67 17.91
CA ARG A 435 -15.24 25.55 16.98
C ARG A 435 -14.94 26.05 15.58
N TRP A 436 -14.42 25.16 14.74
CA TRP A 436 -14.12 25.43 13.34
C TRP A 436 -14.84 24.42 12.47
N PHE A 437 -15.66 24.89 11.54
CA PHE A 437 -16.17 24.03 10.48
C PHE A 437 -15.27 24.15 9.27
N ILE A 438 -14.84 23.01 8.73
CA ILE A 438 -13.99 22.96 7.53
C ILE A 438 -14.77 22.38 6.34
N TYR A 439 -14.57 22.99 5.20
CA TYR A 439 -15.14 22.55 3.92
C TYR A 439 -14.08 22.66 2.84
N GLN A 440 -14.14 21.78 1.85
CA GLN A 440 -13.28 21.86 0.68
C GLN A 440 -14.09 21.77 -0.61
N HIS A 441 -13.52 22.31 -1.70
CA HIS A 441 -13.96 22.03 -3.05
C HIS A 441 -12.76 21.82 -3.96
N SER A 442 -12.71 20.64 -4.57
CA SER A 442 -11.59 20.24 -5.44
C SER A 442 -11.97 20.33 -6.91
N PHE A 443 -11.06 20.82 -7.73
CA PHE A 443 -11.15 20.76 -9.20
C PHE A 443 -10.30 19.62 -9.70
N ILE A 444 -10.92 18.69 -10.45
CA ILE A 444 -10.33 17.40 -10.79
C ILE A 444 -9.82 17.41 -12.24
N PRO A 445 -8.49 17.46 -12.47
CA PRO A 445 -7.92 17.27 -13.81
C PRO A 445 -7.86 15.78 -14.14
N TRP A 446 -8.03 15.43 -15.41
CA TRP A 446 -7.95 14.04 -15.87
C TRP A 446 -6.99 13.83 -17.06
N GLN A 447 -6.28 14.86 -17.50
CA GLN A 447 -5.37 14.81 -18.64
C GLN A 447 -4.34 13.68 -18.52
N LYS A 448 -3.67 13.58 -17.37
CA LYS A 448 -2.61 12.58 -17.13
C LYS A 448 -3.13 11.15 -17.07
N ALA A 449 -4.36 10.97 -16.60
CA ALA A 449 -5.02 9.67 -16.55
C ALA A 449 -5.67 9.29 -17.90
N GLY A 450 -5.87 10.26 -18.80
CA GLY A 450 -6.49 10.08 -20.10
C GLY A 450 -8.02 10.13 -20.10
N SER A 451 -8.68 9.87 -18.97
CA SER A 451 -10.12 10.04 -18.78
C SER A 451 -10.47 10.14 -17.29
N ILE A 452 -11.68 10.61 -16.99
CA ILE A 452 -12.16 10.69 -15.60
C ILE A 452 -12.32 9.30 -14.99
N GLU A 453 -12.76 8.30 -15.76
CA GLU A 453 -12.88 6.91 -15.32
C GLU A 453 -11.52 6.32 -14.93
N ALA A 454 -10.48 6.63 -15.70
CA ALA A 454 -9.13 6.19 -15.38
C ALA A 454 -8.59 6.89 -14.13
N LYS A 455 -8.91 8.18 -13.94
CA LYS A 455 -8.57 8.96 -12.74
C LYS A 455 -9.25 8.40 -11.50
N GLU A 456 -10.55 8.09 -11.57
CA GLU A 456 -11.31 7.47 -10.49
C GLU A 456 -10.73 6.11 -10.07
N LYS A 457 -10.34 5.29 -11.04
CA LYS A 457 -9.66 4.01 -10.76
C LYS A 457 -8.28 4.19 -10.13
N GLN A 458 -7.53 5.18 -10.60
CA GLN A 458 -6.19 5.48 -10.09
C GLN A 458 -6.24 5.96 -8.64
N ASP A 459 -7.15 6.88 -8.34
CA ASP A 459 -7.25 7.53 -7.03
C ASP A 459 -8.15 6.72 -6.06
N GLY A 460 -8.94 5.76 -6.57
CA GLY A 460 -9.91 5.00 -5.79
C GLY A 460 -11.03 5.89 -5.20
N ILE A 461 -11.42 6.95 -5.92
CA ILE A 461 -12.44 7.93 -5.53
C ILE A 461 -13.45 8.07 -6.67
N ASN A 462 -14.74 7.98 -6.38
CA ASN A 462 -15.80 8.24 -7.36
C ASN A 462 -16.06 9.74 -7.49
N TYR A 463 -15.29 10.43 -8.31
CA TYR A 463 -15.39 11.88 -8.48
C TYR A 463 -16.74 12.33 -9.09
N ARG A 464 -17.36 11.51 -9.93
CA ARG A 464 -18.66 11.81 -10.52
C ARG A 464 -19.79 11.84 -9.48
N ASP A 465 -19.77 10.92 -8.51
CA ASP A 465 -20.70 10.93 -7.38
C ASP A 465 -20.45 12.14 -6.46
N LEU A 466 -19.18 12.41 -6.15
CA LEU A 466 -18.82 13.53 -5.28
C LEU A 466 -19.09 14.91 -5.92
N ALA A 467 -18.98 15.01 -7.25
CA ALA A 467 -19.37 16.20 -7.98
C ALA A 467 -20.90 16.47 -7.88
N GLN A 468 -21.73 15.42 -7.94
CA GLN A 468 -23.18 15.56 -7.71
C GLN A 468 -23.51 16.00 -6.28
N LYS A 469 -22.70 15.61 -5.30
CA LYS A 469 -22.81 16.01 -3.89
C LYS A 469 -22.24 17.40 -3.61
N GLY A 470 -21.56 18.02 -4.57
CA GLY A 470 -20.99 19.37 -4.45
C GLY A 470 -19.57 19.45 -3.91
N PHE A 471 -18.88 18.32 -3.66
CA PHE A 471 -17.52 18.32 -3.09
C PHE A 471 -16.41 18.54 -4.11
N CYS A 472 -16.69 18.39 -5.40
CA CYS A 472 -15.71 18.66 -6.44
C CYS A 472 -16.35 19.09 -7.75
N THR A 473 -15.53 19.64 -8.64
CA THR A 473 -15.87 19.95 -10.02
C THR A 473 -14.89 19.27 -10.95
N ILE A 474 -15.39 18.44 -11.86
CA ILE A 474 -14.55 17.80 -12.90
C ILE A 474 -14.21 18.86 -13.93
N SER A 475 -12.94 18.94 -14.33
CA SER A 475 -12.48 19.94 -15.30
C SER A 475 -13.27 19.88 -16.61
N SER A 476 -13.76 21.04 -17.05
CA SER A 476 -14.43 21.25 -18.32
C SER A 476 -13.46 21.46 -19.50
N HIS A 477 -12.14 21.51 -19.24
CA HIS A 477 -11.15 21.71 -20.28
C HIS A 477 -11.11 20.49 -21.23
N PRO A 478 -11.13 20.68 -22.57
CA PRO A 478 -11.20 19.57 -23.53
C PRO A 478 -10.07 18.54 -23.41
N GLN A 479 -8.92 18.93 -22.90
CA GLN A 479 -7.76 18.08 -22.65
C GLN A 479 -7.65 17.63 -21.19
N GLY A 480 -8.65 17.91 -20.33
CA GLY A 480 -8.64 17.53 -18.91
C GLY A 480 -7.66 18.28 -18.03
N LEU A 481 -7.17 19.43 -18.46
CA LEU A 481 -6.38 20.36 -17.63
C LEU A 481 -7.27 21.12 -16.67
N ILE A 482 -6.72 21.73 -15.62
CA ILE A 482 -7.46 22.67 -14.80
C ILE A 482 -7.86 23.89 -15.66
N ASN A 483 -9.10 24.34 -15.48
CA ASN A 483 -9.64 25.51 -16.12
C ASN A 483 -9.72 26.64 -15.06
N ASP A 484 -8.78 27.59 -15.12
CA ASP A 484 -8.70 28.71 -14.18
C ASP A 484 -9.98 29.53 -14.10
N GLU A 485 -10.63 29.75 -15.24
CA GLU A 485 -11.91 30.49 -15.28
C GLU A 485 -13.02 29.73 -14.54
N GLN A 486 -13.04 28.39 -14.66
CA GLN A 486 -13.99 27.55 -13.91
C GLN A 486 -13.77 27.66 -12.41
N VAL A 487 -12.49 27.67 -11.96
CA VAL A 487 -12.12 27.85 -10.56
C VAL A 487 -12.56 29.22 -10.05
N TYR A 488 -12.20 30.28 -10.77
CA TYR A 488 -12.54 31.66 -10.43
C TYR A 488 -14.04 31.88 -10.31
N GLN A 489 -14.81 31.48 -11.32
CA GLN A 489 -16.26 31.64 -11.36
C GLN A 489 -16.97 30.84 -10.26
N TRP A 490 -16.52 29.60 -10.01
CA TRP A 490 -17.07 28.78 -8.94
C TRP A 490 -16.87 29.45 -7.57
N LEU A 491 -15.66 29.95 -7.30
CA LEU A 491 -15.33 30.59 -6.03
C LEU A 491 -16.16 31.87 -5.80
N LEU A 492 -16.24 32.75 -6.80
CA LEU A 492 -17.07 33.96 -6.69
C LEU A 492 -18.53 33.60 -6.46
N ASN A 493 -19.08 32.68 -7.24
CA ASN A 493 -20.48 32.25 -7.09
C ASN A 493 -20.75 31.62 -5.71
N PHE A 494 -19.79 30.87 -5.15
CA PHE A 494 -19.95 30.29 -3.82
C PHE A 494 -19.98 31.36 -2.73
N VAL A 495 -19.06 32.31 -2.76
CA VAL A 495 -18.96 33.42 -1.81
C VAL A 495 -20.21 34.31 -1.91
N GLU A 496 -20.64 34.69 -3.12
CA GLU A 496 -21.79 35.52 -3.35
C GLU A 496 -23.10 34.83 -2.95
N ARG A 497 -23.29 33.56 -3.37
CA ARG A 497 -24.48 32.77 -3.05
C ARG A 497 -24.74 32.70 -1.55
N HIS A 498 -23.69 32.49 -0.77
CA HIS A 498 -23.77 32.34 0.68
C HIS A 498 -23.53 33.65 1.44
N ARG A 499 -23.34 34.77 0.72
CA ARG A 499 -23.06 36.11 1.30
C ARG A 499 -21.92 36.05 2.33
N LEU A 500 -20.82 35.37 1.96
CA LEU A 500 -19.69 35.17 2.86
C LEU A 500 -18.87 36.46 2.98
N GLU A 501 -18.44 36.75 4.20
CA GLU A 501 -17.38 37.74 4.48
C GLU A 501 -16.02 37.05 4.44
N VAL A 502 -15.23 37.30 3.38
CA VAL A 502 -13.90 36.74 3.25
C VAL A 502 -12.93 37.55 4.13
N VAL A 503 -12.57 36.97 5.28
CA VAL A 503 -11.66 37.62 6.24
C VAL A 503 -10.19 37.46 5.81
N PHE A 504 -9.89 36.37 5.12
CA PHE A 504 -8.53 36.04 4.69
C PHE A 504 -8.55 35.07 3.51
N PHE A 505 -7.60 35.26 2.59
CA PHE A 505 -7.36 34.34 1.49
C PHE A 505 -5.85 34.02 1.39
N GLY A 506 -5.45 32.83 1.84
CA GLY A 506 -4.07 32.33 1.76
C GLY A 506 -3.81 31.50 0.51
N TYR A 507 -2.63 31.64 -0.09
CA TYR A 507 -2.22 30.85 -1.24
C TYR A 507 -0.70 30.63 -1.25
N ASP A 508 -0.22 29.53 -1.90
CA ASP A 508 1.20 29.25 -2.03
C ASP A 508 1.93 30.38 -2.79
N ALA A 509 2.99 30.91 -2.18
CA ALA A 509 3.80 32.01 -2.72
C ALA A 509 4.41 31.72 -4.11
N TRP A 510 4.56 30.43 -4.49
CA TRP A 510 5.02 30.03 -5.82
C TRP A 510 3.90 29.99 -6.87
N GLY A 511 2.65 30.16 -6.45
CA GLY A 511 1.45 29.93 -7.26
C GLY A 511 0.77 31.23 -7.74
N LEU A 512 1.48 32.19 -8.36
CA LEU A 512 0.81 33.35 -8.97
C LEU A 512 0.05 32.93 -10.24
N THR A 513 -1.15 32.39 -10.05
CA THR A 513 -2.02 31.87 -11.11
C THR A 513 -2.90 32.95 -11.73
N PRO A 514 -3.51 32.70 -12.91
CA PRO A 514 -4.51 33.59 -13.47
C PRO A 514 -5.67 33.87 -12.48
N THR A 515 -6.11 32.87 -11.74
CA THR A 515 -7.15 32.99 -10.69
C THR A 515 -6.75 34.01 -9.62
N ILE A 516 -5.53 33.93 -9.07
CA ILE A 516 -5.06 34.88 -8.03
C ILE A 516 -4.99 36.30 -8.57
N LYS A 517 -4.51 36.48 -9.80
CA LYS A 517 -4.45 37.82 -10.43
C LYS A 517 -5.83 38.42 -10.62
N GLN A 518 -6.81 37.62 -11.03
CA GLN A 518 -8.20 38.08 -11.18
C GLN A 518 -8.81 38.44 -9.82
N LEU A 519 -8.57 37.66 -8.77
CA LEU A 519 -9.03 37.96 -7.41
C LEU A 519 -8.40 39.25 -6.87
N ASP A 520 -7.10 39.44 -7.04
CA ASP A 520 -6.39 40.65 -6.61
C ASP A 520 -6.94 41.92 -7.26
N LEU A 521 -7.31 41.83 -8.54
CA LEU A 521 -7.87 42.97 -9.29
C LEU A 521 -9.34 43.25 -8.99
N ASN A 522 -10.16 42.22 -8.69
CA ASN A 522 -11.59 42.32 -8.77
C ASN A 522 -12.34 42.07 -7.44
N SER A 523 -11.73 41.33 -6.47
CA SER A 523 -12.47 40.92 -5.29
C SER A 523 -12.41 41.85 -4.10
N GLY A 524 -11.31 42.59 -3.97
CA GLY A 524 -11.01 43.38 -2.76
C GLY A 524 -10.76 42.56 -1.49
N TRP A 525 -10.57 41.23 -1.62
CA TRP A 525 -10.31 40.34 -0.49
C TRP A 525 -8.87 40.49 0.04
N PRO A 526 -8.63 40.22 1.34
CA PRO A 526 -7.28 40.22 1.91
C PRO A 526 -6.50 38.99 1.43
N LEU A 527 -5.76 39.10 0.30
CA LEU A 527 -4.96 38.03 -0.27
C LEU A 527 -3.55 38.03 0.33
N GLN A 528 -3.05 36.87 0.75
CA GLN A 528 -1.71 36.70 1.28
C GLN A 528 -1.00 35.50 0.67
N ALA A 529 0.18 35.74 0.11
CA ALA A 529 1.09 34.69 -0.33
C ALA A 529 1.79 34.05 0.88
N ILE A 530 1.72 32.73 1.01
CA ILE A 530 2.31 31.95 2.12
C ILE A 530 3.48 31.12 1.60
N ARG A 531 4.61 31.20 2.26
CA ARG A 531 5.76 30.37 1.90
C ARG A 531 5.65 29.00 2.51
N GLN A 532 5.78 27.99 1.68
CA GLN A 532 5.66 26.57 2.06
C GLN A 532 6.94 26.08 2.78
N ARG A 533 7.21 26.63 3.97
CA ARG A 533 8.38 26.31 4.82
C ARG A 533 7.93 25.96 6.22
N THR A 534 8.63 25.02 6.88
CA THR A 534 8.34 24.59 8.26
C THR A 534 8.26 25.78 9.23
N SER A 535 9.11 26.81 9.07
CA SER A 535 9.09 28.00 9.91
C SER A 535 7.78 28.80 9.85
N GLU A 536 7.05 28.74 8.75
CA GLU A 536 5.79 29.46 8.56
C GLU A 536 4.58 28.52 8.78
N LEU A 537 4.68 27.24 8.41
CA LEU A 537 3.54 26.31 8.42
C LEU A 537 3.43 25.46 9.70
N LYS A 538 4.44 25.44 10.57
CA LYS A 538 4.43 24.58 11.77
C LYS A 538 3.22 24.83 12.69
N ASP A 539 2.88 26.08 12.92
CA ASP A 539 1.82 26.46 13.85
C ASP A 539 0.42 26.14 13.29
N PRO A 540 0.05 26.51 12.04
CA PRO A 540 -1.22 26.09 11.47
C PRO A 540 -1.30 24.57 11.22
N THR A 541 -0.19 23.88 10.91
CA THR A 541 -0.15 22.43 10.80
C THR A 541 -0.48 21.77 12.14
N LYS A 542 0.19 22.20 13.20
CA LYS A 542 -0.06 21.69 14.55
C LYS A 542 -1.49 22.02 15.02
N PHE A 543 -1.97 23.20 14.70
CA PHE A 543 -3.33 23.62 15.03
C PHE A 543 -4.36 22.73 14.36
N LEU A 544 -4.21 22.43 13.06
CA LEU A 544 -5.09 21.50 12.34
C LEU A 544 -5.11 20.12 13.01
N GLN A 545 -3.95 19.58 13.39
CA GLN A 545 -3.85 18.31 14.10
C GLN A 545 -4.58 18.37 15.45
N THR A 546 -4.34 19.42 16.22
CA THR A 546 -4.94 19.61 17.55
C THR A 546 -6.46 19.70 17.48
N MET A 547 -7.03 20.42 16.50
CA MET A 547 -8.48 20.52 16.32
C MET A 547 -9.15 19.16 16.15
N PHE A 548 -8.55 18.25 15.39
CA PHE A 548 -9.06 16.88 15.22
C PHE A 548 -8.91 16.03 16.49
N VAL A 549 -7.74 16.08 17.15
CA VAL A 549 -7.48 15.32 18.38
C VAL A 549 -8.39 15.78 19.52
N GLU A 550 -8.59 17.09 19.69
CA GLU A 550 -9.44 17.65 20.74
C GLU A 550 -10.94 17.64 20.38
N GLY A 551 -11.27 17.37 19.10
CA GLY A 551 -12.67 17.33 18.64
C GLY A 551 -13.32 18.71 18.55
N SER A 552 -12.54 19.77 18.31
CA SER A 552 -13.02 21.15 18.13
C SER A 552 -13.31 21.52 16.66
N VAL A 553 -13.14 20.57 15.73
CA VAL A 553 -13.41 20.73 14.30
C VAL A 553 -14.64 19.92 13.87
N ASP A 554 -15.38 20.44 12.89
CA ASP A 554 -16.51 19.78 12.24
C ASP A 554 -16.35 19.81 10.72
N ARG A 555 -16.84 18.75 10.04
CA ARG A 555 -16.85 18.61 8.59
C ARG A 555 -18.08 17.84 8.10
N LEU A 556 -18.38 17.93 6.82
CA LEU A 556 -19.36 17.04 6.19
C LEU A 556 -18.72 15.67 5.87
N ASP A 557 -19.56 14.69 5.53
CA ASP A 557 -19.13 13.38 5.05
C ASP A 557 -18.58 13.49 3.60
N ASP A 558 -17.37 14.03 3.49
CA ASP A 558 -16.63 14.23 2.26
C ASP A 558 -15.49 13.22 2.14
N ARG A 559 -15.62 12.33 1.17
CA ARG A 559 -14.66 11.26 0.93
C ARG A 559 -13.31 11.75 0.38
N ILE A 560 -13.28 12.90 -0.31
CA ILE A 560 -12.01 13.50 -0.77
C ILE A 560 -11.24 13.99 0.45
N MET A 561 -11.86 14.81 1.29
CA MET A 561 -11.25 15.35 2.51
C MET A 561 -10.80 14.23 3.44
N GLU A 562 -11.65 13.22 3.70
CA GLU A 562 -11.31 12.08 4.54
C GLU A 562 -10.03 11.38 4.06
N LYS A 563 -10.00 11.02 2.78
CA LYS A 563 -8.87 10.28 2.20
C LYS A 563 -7.58 11.09 2.22
N VAL A 564 -7.65 12.37 1.95
CA VAL A 564 -6.49 13.27 1.93
C VAL A 564 -5.94 13.50 3.35
N LEU A 565 -6.81 13.70 4.35
CA LEU A 565 -6.42 13.84 5.76
C LEU A 565 -5.73 12.59 6.32
N LEU A 566 -6.21 11.39 5.93
CA LEU A 566 -5.64 10.12 6.38
C LEU A 566 -4.32 9.75 5.67
N ASN A 567 -4.11 10.26 4.45
CA ASN A 567 -2.91 10.00 3.67
C ASN A 567 -1.80 11.04 3.88
N ALA A 568 -2.09 12.13 4.59
CA ALA A 568 -1.08 13.12 4.95
C ALA A 568 -0.09 12.53 5.96
N GLU A 569 1.21 12.69 5.68
CA GLU A 569 2.30 12.26 6.57
C GLU A 569 3.01 13.48 7.17
N ILE A 570 3.49 13.32 8.41
CA ILE A 570 4.26 14.36 9.10
C ILE A 570 5.71 14.29 8.63
N TYR A 571 6.26 15.47 8.33
CA TYR A 571 7.69 15.72 8.30
C TYR A 571 8.06 16.57 9.50
N GLU A 572 8.97 16.07 10.33
CA GLU A 572 9.50 16.78 11.50
C GLU A 572 10.95 17.16 11.26
N ASP A 573 11.27 18.41 11.48
CA ASP A 573 12.63 18.92 11.47
C ASP A 573 12.95 19.66 12.80
N LYS A 574 14.12 20.29 12.88
CA LYS A 574 14.56 21.02 14.10
C LYS A 574 13.69 22.25 14.41
N ILE A 575 12.86 22.71 13.49
CA ILE A 575 12.02 23.90 13.59
C ILE A 575 10.61 23.53 14.06
N GLY A 576 10.09 22.37 13.63
CA GLY A 576 8.76 21.91 13.95
C GLY A 576 8.24 20.86 12.95
N ILE A 577 6.93 20.72 12.89
CA ILE A 577 6.23 19.80 12.01
C ILE A 577 5.62 20.52 10.80
N GLN A 578 5.61 19.84 9.66
CA GLN A 578 4.77 20.19 8.51
C GLN A 578 4.31 18.91 7.81
N VAL A 579 3.35 19.03 6.89
CA VAL A 579 2.90 17.90 6.06
C VAL A 579 3.86 17.71 4.89
N ASP A 580 4.25 16.45 4.59
CA ASP A 580 5.23 16.11 3.56
C ASP A 580 4.55 15.73 2.24
N LYS A 581 4.63 16.61 1.22
CA LYS A 581 4.14 16.32 -0.14
C LYS A 581 4.89 15.21 -0.85
N ALA A 582 6.16 14.97 -0.52
CA ALA A 582 7.00 14.01 -1.21
C ALA A 582 6.74 12.56 -0.77
N LYS A 583 6.25 12.37 0.45
CA LYS A 583 5.92 11.05 1.00
C LYS A 583 4.48 10.63 0.71
N ALA A 584 3.56 11.57 0.59
CA ALA A 584 2.16 11.28 0.30
C ALA A 584 1.98 10.70 -1.11
N THR A 585 1.50 9.47 -1.21
CA THR A 585 1.23 8.79 -2.49
C THR A 585 -0.05 9.25 -3.17
N LEU A 586 -0.96 9.81 -2.40
CA LEU A 586 -2.14 10.54 -2.85
C LEU A 586 -1.96 12.00 -2.48
N LYS A 587 -2.31 12.84 -3.40
CA LYS A 587 -2.20 14.29 -3.36
C LYS A 587 -2.89 14.86 -2.15
N ILE A 588 -2.18 15.69 -1.39
CA ILE A 588 -2.63 16.30 -0.15
C ILE A 588 -3.09 17.75 -0.33
N ASP A 589 -3.39 18.15 -1.57
CA ASP A 589 -3.72 19.53 -1.96
C ASP A 589 -4.79 20.17 -1.04
N VAL A 590 -5.76 19.38 -0.58
CA VAL A 590 -6.79 19.86 0.38
C VAL A 590 -6.19 20.16 1.75
N VAL A 591 -5.21 19.37 2.23
CA VAL A 591 -4.57 19.62 3.54
C VAL A 591 -3.71 20.87 3.49
N ASP A 592 -2.97 21.06 2.39
CA ASP A 592 -2.17 22.26 2.20
C ASP A 592 -3.06 23.51 2.12
N ALA A 593 -4.16 23.45 1.37
CA ALA A 593 -5.12 24.54 1.33
C ALA A 593 -5.77 24.79 2.72
N LEU A 594 -6.06 23.75 3.52
CA LEU A 594 -6.55 23.93 4.90
C LEU A 594 -5.51 24.62 5.79
N ILE A 595 -4.24 24.22 5.68
CA ILE A 595 -3.14 24.83 6.44
C ILE A 595 -2.98 26.30 6.06
N ASP A 596 -3.08 26.63 4.76
CA ASP A 596 -3.04 28.02 4.28
C ASP A 596 -4.21 28.86 4.81
N ALA A 597 -5.43 28.31 4.87
CA ALA A 597 -6.57 28.99 5.49
C ALA A 597 -6.37 29.20 7.00
N LEU A 598 -5.83 28.18 7.68
CA LEU A 598 -5.60 28.20 9.11
C LEU A 598 -4.45 29.14 9.52
N PHE A 599 -3.62 29.58 8.58
CA PHE A 599 -2.54 30.53 8.86
C PHE A 599 -3.01 31.78 9.61
N GLN A 600 -4.24 32.22 9.36
CA GLN A 600 -4.88 33.30 10.09
C GLN A 600 -6.11 32.85 10.91
N ALA A 601 -6.84 31.83 10.46
CA ALA A 601 -8.05 31.38 11.15
C ALA A 601 -7.81 30.89 12.58
N MET A 602 -6.63 30.36 12.87
CA MET A 602 -6.29 29.86 14.22
C MET A 602 -6.34 30.94 15.29
N TYR A 603 -6.20 32.23 14.91
CA TYR A 603 -6.24 33.37 15.81
C TYR A 603 -7.61 34.04 15.89
N HIS A 604 -8.64 33.51 15.23
CA HIS A 604 -9.95 34.17 15.12
C HIS A 604 -10.58 34.50 16.47
N PHE A 605 -10.45 33.62 17.44
CA PHE A 605 -11.04 33.80 18.78
C PHE A 605 -10.06 34.41 19.79
N GLU A 606 -8.85 34.77 19.36
CA GLU A 606 -7.90 35.46 20.21
C GLU A 606 -8.22 36.96 20.25
N ASP A 607 -8.39 37.49 21.45
CA ASP A 607 -8.60 38.92 21.64
C ASP A 607 -7.26 39.65 21.72
N PHE A 608 -6.72 40.06 20.57
CA PHE A 608 -5.47 40.82 20.51
C PHE A 608 -5.59 42.23 21.17
N ALA A 609 -6.80 42.77 21.37
CA ALA A 609 -6.98 43.98 22.11
C ALA A 609 -6.57 43.82 23.59
N ASP A 610 -6.76 42.64 24.13
CA ASP A 610 -6.33 42.28 25.49
C ASP A 610 -4.82 42.15 25.64
N VAL A 611 -4.08 41.82 24.57
CA VAL A 611 -2.61 41.66 24.60
C VAL A 611 -1.95 43.05 24.74
N ASN A 612 -2.55 44.09 24.19
CA ASN A 612 -2.05 45.45 24.24
C ASN A 612 -2.71 46.29 25.35
N ASN A 613 -3.65 45.70 26.12
CA ASN A 613 -4.27 46.38 27.26
C ASN A 613 -3.41 46.20 28.52
N PRO A 614 -2.78 47.27 29.05
CA PRO A 614 -1.92 47.20 30.23
C PRO A 614 -2.61 46.57 31.44
N ASP A 615 -3.88 46.85 31.67
CA ASP A 615 -4.65 46.32 32.81
C ASP A 615 -4.83 44.80 32.74
N LYS A 616 -5.08 44.24 31.52
CA LYS A 616 -5.22 42.80 31.31
C LYS A 616 -3.86 42.06 31.22
N GLN A 617 -2.81 42.74 30.87
CA GLN A 617 -1.45 42.22 30.97
C GLN A 617 -1.08 41.96 32.43
N VAL A 618 -1.48 42.86 33.32
CA VAL A 618 -1.29 42.73 34.77
C VAL A 618 -2.06 41.55 35.35
N GLU A 619 -3.32 41.36 34.92
CA GLU A 619 -4.15 40.20 35.33
C GLU A 619 -3.58 38.82 34.95
N ARG A 620 -2.78 38.78 33.91
CA ARG A 620 -2.15 37.53 33.39
C ARG A 620 -0.73 37.29 33.96
N MET A 621 -0.17 38.20 34.71
CA MET A 621 1.19 38.10 35.27
C MET A 621 1.23 37.07 36.40
N ASN A 622 2.26 36.21 36.38
CA ASN A 622 2.60 35.39 37.54
C ASN A 622 3.26 36.24 38.65
N GLU A 623 3.35 35.72 39.87
CA GLU A 623 3.92 36.44 41.03
C GLU A 623 5.27 37.11 40.77
N LYS A 624 6.16 36.45 40.03
CA LYS A 624 7.46 36.97 39.67
C LYS A 624 7.35 38.17 38.70
N GLN A 625 6.51 38.06 37.69
CA GLN A 625 6.27 39.13 36.72
C GLN A 625 5.56 40.31 37.35
N VAL A 626 4.62 40.08 38.29
CA VAL A 626 3.99 41.17 39.07
C VAL A 626 5.03 41.90 39.91
N LEU A 627 5.96 41.22 40.56
CA LEU A 627 7.03 41.85 41.32
C LEU A 627 8.02 42.61 40.42
N GLU A 628 8.37 42.08 39.27
CA GLU A 628 9.23 42.77 38.28
C GLU A 628 8.54 44.00 37.71
N TRP A 629 7.24 43.93 37.40
CA TRP A 629 6.44 45.04 36.92
C TRP A 629 6.27 46.10 38.01
N PHE A 630 5.99 45.74 39.27
CA PHE A 630 5.87 46.64 40.43
C PHE A 630 7.15 47.39 40.73
N ASN A 631 8.29 46.74 40.54
CA ASN A 631 9.60 47.35 40.75
C ASN A 631 10.14 48.17 39.54
N ASN A 632 9.39 48.19 38.42
CA ASN A 632 9.77 48.96 37.24
C ASN A 632 9.29 50.40 37.38
N PRO A 633 10.22 51.43 37.38
CA PRO A 633 9.84 52.85 37.47
C PRO A 633 8.89 53.32 36.35
N GLU A 634 8.91 52.63 35.19
CA GLU A 634 8.08 52.97 34.02
C GLU A 634 6.67 52.36 34.07
N SER A 635 6.32 51.58 35.09
CA SER A 635 5.01 50.90 35.17
C SER A 635 3.82 51.84 35.40
N GLY A 636 4.07 53.10 35.63
CA GLY A 636 3.02 54.11 35.85
C GLY A 636 2.33 54.06 37.22
N LEU A 637 2.65 53.07 38.06
CA LEU A 637 2.10 52.93 39.41
C LEU A 637 2.69 53.92 40.42
N LEU A 638 3.86 54.40 40.16
CA LEU A 638 4.49 55.48 40.89
C LEU A 638 4.24 56.78 40.11
N GLY A 639 3.01 57.24 40.12
CA GLY A 639 2.66 58.58 39.58
C GLY A 639 3.50 59.63 40.23
N ASP A 640 3.71 60.77 39.52
CA ASP A 640 4.50 61.91 39.94
C ASP A 640 4.12 62.53 41.31
N ASP A 641 3.07 62.02 41.95
CA ASP A 641 2.51 62.52 43.24
C ASP A 641 3.17 61.92 44.49
N MET A 642 4.16 61.06 44.40
CA MET A 642 4.88 60.49 45.57
C MET A 642 6.21 61.21 45.91
N ASN A 643 6.50 62.33 45.29
CA ASN A 643 7.66 63.19 45.66
C ASN A 643 7.38 64.22 46.73
N ASP A 644 6.18 64.22 47.33
CA ASP A 644 5.77 65.16 48.39
C ASP A 644 5.49 64.52 49.75
N PHE A 645 6.23 63.43 50.10
CA PHE A 645 6.28 62.97 51.49
C PHE A 645 7.71 62.77 52.00
#